data_99835b0a727d7db528355e884b361bc8
#
_entry.id   99835b0a727d7db528355e884b361bc8
#
_cell.length_a   1.000
_cell.length_b   1.000
_cell.length_c   1.000
_cell.angle_alpha   90.00
_cell.angle_beta   90.00
_cell.angle_gamma   90.00
#
_symmetry.space_group_name_H-M   'P 1'
#
loop_
_entity.id
_entity.type
_entity.pdbx_description
1 polymer ?
#
loop_
_entity_poly.entity_id
_entity_poly.type
_entity_poly.pdbx_seq_one_letter_code
_entity_poly.pdbx_strand_id
1 'polypeptide(L)'
;MRDDGRRRAGVMFGALGTTTTEDVRRAYEAKRTCDAVRARAGECADAARGAVVHAFARGASAVASTNATTNATTTTRGERWTPAVTFVARAYGRRASGRRNGALARASTREVETGDGVAYARRGATRVGRVERKDGKAAYIVREAPNGESVKVSVKAIEMNFGADADVDGMEAFATRAEGRDAEKALAAAWELIDEFGVEDGAVCDAAYVSELMFEGEEVAVGANAFAAHRLLSSPAGGMYFKLKAKGTYEARSSDQIEALKRKREAETRAANVENVFLEEIQAAVAAVAGSKPDRATLWRRDEEDDARARRLEALEAYALGEKHHNAGEKAMADDLLGKLGFMRSPEGALKTLIATGTWSAHENLAVRKYGVQIDFPEEALAACASVLSNPPSDADAASRVDLTHLEAYAIDDAGTVEVDDAVSAEAVGDDGQIRVWIHIADPARLVSPGSPLDDVARERATTLYYPSEIVPMFPLDIAAGPMSLGAGSETSEAMSVRADVDVEGNVLDFEIMPSLIRLTKRWTYKDVDAALDSVDCDQNLRLLYKVALARDERRAEDGSITIMLPENDLNVEGATARGGGDDVKVTMSLADAHTASRMLVSELMVLAGDVVARFGERENIPLPYRGQGEPRLMSDDEWDVIPEGICQDMAMRSTMTASTIGSTPRPHYSLGLNAYVQFTSPIRRYTDMLAHYQIKAHLRGDPLPFDAPTLDDIIENVGDTVGGAIRSQRETTKYWSAVYFAAQPAGARWRATVVKFIRGDDLVLVVFDDLGYETVVKLEQPAILGETITLRFMSADPHAGSVAFARVAE
;
A
#
# COMPACT_ATOMS: atom_id res chain seq x y z
N MET A 1 7.10 -58.31 18.99
CA MET A 1 7.44 -57.11 19.69
C MET A 1 6.77 -55.92 19.02
N ARG A 2 5.45 -56.00 18.78
CA ARG A 2 4.66 -54.95 18.10
C ARG A 2 3.32 -54.65 18.82
N ASP A 3 3.28 -54.88 20.16
CA ASP A 3 2.00 -54.67 20.90
C ASP A 3 2.13 -53.88 22.21
N ASP A 4 3.27 -53.22 22.44
CA ASP A 4 3.52 -52.49 23.71
C ASP A 4 3.47 -50.97 23.59
N GLY A 5 3.29 -50.38 22.42
CA GLY A 5 3.18 -48.95 22.20
C GLY A 5 1.80 -48.32 22.43
N ARG A 6 0.73 -49.12 22.27
CA ARG A 6 -0.66 -48.65 22.42
C ARG A 6 -1.21 -48.68 23.84
N ARG A 7 -0.53 -49.29 24.81
CA ARG A 7 -0.99 -49.38 26.21
C ARG A 7 -0.41 -48.31 27.19
N ARG A 8 0.49 -47.43 26.73
CA ARG A 8 1.05 -46.37 27.60
C ARG A 8 0.39 -44.99 27.45
N ALA A 9 -0.44 -44.76 26.48
CA ALA A 9 -1.22 -43.52 26.30
C ALA A 9 -2.55 -43.54 27.10
N GLY A 10 -2.99 -44.69 27.59
CA GLY A 10 -4.27 -44.89 28.27
C GLY A 10 -4.28 -44.74 29.79
N VAL A 11 -3.17 -44.42 30.48
CA VAL A 11 -3.07 -44.46 31.94
C VAL A 11 -2.81 -43.09 32.59
N MET A 12 -2.85 -42.01 31.87
CA MET A 12 -2.66 -40.66 32.49
C MET A 12 -3.86 -39.72 32.41
N PHE A 13 -5.05 -40.15 32.04
CA PHE A 13 -6.27 -39.34 32.03
C PHE A 13 -7.43 -39.92 32.87
N GLY A 14 -7.12 -40.45 34.03
CA GLY A 14 -8.08 -40.98 34.96
C GLY A 14 -8.25 -40.11 36.22
N ALA A 15 -8.59 -38.85 36.15
CA ALA A 15 -9.13 -38.05 37.24
C ALA A 15 -9.57 -36.64 36.79
N LEU A 16 -10.62 -36.54 35.98
CA LEU A 16 -11.46 -35.34 35.90
C LEU A 16 -12.88 -35.82 35.57
N GLY A 17 -13.82 -35.46 36.45
CA GLY A 17 -15.17 -35.98 36.48
C GLY A 17 -15.97 -35.83 35.20
N THR A 18 -16.84 -36.78 34.94
CA THR A 18 -17.83 -36.83 33.87
C THR A 18 -18.64 -35.53 33.79
N THR A 19 -18.28 -34.64 32.84
CA THR A 19 -19.14 -33.51 32.49
C THR A 19 -20.28 -34.07 31.64
N THR A 20 -21.48 -33.93 32.10
CA THR A 20 -22.68 -34.42 31.38
C THR A 20 -23.02 -33.47 30.24
N THR A 21 -23.70 -33.98 29.22
CA THR A 21 -24.20 -33.20 28.06
C THR A 21 -25.03 -31.98 28.50
N GLU A 22 -25.58 -32.03 29.70
CA GLU A 22 -26.35 -30.94 30.32
C GLU A 22 -25.44 -29.80 30.86
N ASP A 23 -24.22 -30.10 31.29
CA ASP A 23 -23.25 -29.11 31.76
C ASP A 23 -22.65 -28.33 30.60
N VAL A 24 -22.42 -28.99 29.46
CA VAL A 24 -21.99 -28.37 28.20
C VAL A 24 -23.07 -27.45 27.64
N ARG A 25 -24.35 -27.90 27.75
CA ARG A 25 -25.51 -27.10 27.31
C ARG A 25 -25.70 -25.86 28.21
N ARG A 26 -25.54 -25.97 29.52
CA ARG A 26 -25.59 -24.84 30.46
C ARG A 26 -24.43 -23.86 30.29
N ALA A 27 -23.21 -24.34 29.98
CA ALA A 27 -22.07 -23.49 29.68
C ALA A 27 -22.28 -22.74 28.36
N TYR A 28 -22.89 -23.38 27.37
CA TYR A 28 -23.23 -22.78 26.08
C TYR A 28 -24.35 -21.71 26.21
N GLU A 29 -25.39 -21.97 27.02
CA GLU A 29 -26.44 -21.00 27.30
C GLU A 29 -25.94 -19.80 28.13
N ALA A 30 -25.02 -20.01 29.07
CA ALA A 30 -24.40 -18.94 29.85
C ALA A 30 -23.48 -18.05 28.97
N LYS A 31 -22.75 -18.65 28.01
CA LYS A 31 -21.93 -17.92 27.02
C LYS A 31 -22.81 -17.10 26.09
N ARG A 32 -23.94 -17.64 25.62
CA ARG A 32 -24.92 -16.97 24.76
C ARG A 32 -25.53 -15.74 25.47
N THR A 33 -25.76 -15.82 26.79
CA THR A 33 -26.30 -14.71 27.60
C THR A 33 -25.24 -13.60 27.79
N CYS A 34 -23.94 -13.94 27.95
CA CYS A 34 -22.85 -12.98 28.01
C CYS A 34 -22.61 -12.25 26.69
N ASP A 35 -22.72 -12.96 25.56
CA ASP A 35 -22.53 -12.36 24.23
C ASP A 35 -23.72 -11.46 23.87
N ALA A 36 -24.95 -11.80 24.28
CA ALA A 36 -26.12 -10.95 24.09
C ALA A 36 -26.06 -9.64 24.93
N VAL A 37 -25.43 -9.69 26.13
CA VAL A 37 -25.20 -8.51 26.98
C VAL A 37 -24.11 -7.62 26.35
N ARG A 38 -23.07 -8.19 25.73
CA ARG A 38 -22.03 -7.43 25.00
C ARG A 38 -22.56 -6.80 23.70
N ALA A 39 -23.46 -7.47 22.99
CA ALA A 39 -24.09 -6.92 21.79
C ALA A 39 -24.98 -5.71 22.12
N ARG A 40 -25.76 -5.76 23.21
CA ARG A 40 -26.57 -4.63 23.65
C ARG A 40 -25.75 -3.43 24.16
N ALA A 41 -24.55 -3.66 24.71
CA ALA A 41 -23.64 -2.58 25.09
C ALA A 41 -23.02 -1.89 23.86
N GLY A 42 -22.86 -2.58 22.72
CA GLY A 42 -22.44 -2.02 21.43
C GLY A 42 -23.50 -1.14 20.79
N GLU A 43 -24.77 -1.56 20.82
CA GLU A 43 -25.89 -0.81 20.25
C GLU A 43 -26.16 0.53 20.97
N CYS A 44 -25.89 0.62 22.29
CA CYS A 44 -25.99 1.88 23.03
C CYS A 44 -24.88 2.88 22.67
N ALA A 45 -23.70 2.42 22.20
CA ALA A 45 -22.62 3.29 21.76
C ALA A 45 -22.84 3.85 20.35
N ASP A 46 -23.51 3.12 19.48
CA ASP A 46 -23.83 3.56 18.11
C ASP A 46 -25.07 4.48 18.06
N ALA A 47 -26.03 4.32 18.96
CA ALA A 47 -27.16 5.24 19.08
C ALA A 47 -26.75 6.64 19.57
N ALA A 48 -25.65 6.76 20.37
CA ALA A 48 -25.11 8.03 20.81
C ALA A 48 -24.32 8.75 19.70
N ARG A 49 -23.80 8.04 18.68
CA ARG A 49 -23.09 8.64 17.52
C ARG A 49 -24.06 9.11 16.42
N GLY A 50 -25.23 8.50 16.29
CA GLY A 50 -26.26 8.89 15.30
C GLY A 50 -26.95 10.23 15.61
N ALA A 51 -27.00 10.65 16.86
CA ALA A 51 -27.68 11.87 17.27
C ALA A 51 -26.91 13.17 17.02
N VAL A 52 -25.59 13.10 16.75
CA VAL A 52 -24.73 14.26 16.49
C VAL A 52 -24.67 14.63 15.02
N VAL A 53 -25.01 13.72 14.11
CA VAL A 53 -24.89 13.94 12.65
C VAL A 53 -26.10 14.63 12.02
N HIS A 54 -27.27 14.67 12.71
CA HIS A 54 -28.50 15.27 12.14
C HIS A 54 -28.70 16.78 12.40
N ALA A 55 -27.77 17.44 13.11
CA ALA A 55 -27.90 18.86 13.43
C ALA A 55 -27.16 19.80 12.44
N PHE A 56 -26.43 19.29 11.44
CA PHE A 56 -25.62 20.12 10.51
C PHE A 56 -26.07 20.16 9.05
N ALA A 57 -27.22 19.57 8.71
CA ALA A 57 -27.70 19.50 7.33
C ALA A 57 -28.92 20.39 7.02
N ARG A 58 -28.98 21.64 7.55
CA ARG A 58 -29.92 22.66 7.07
C ARG A 58 -29.24 24.03 7.06
N GLY A 59 -28.67 24.42 5.94
CA GLY A 59 -28.16 25.77 5.78
C GLY A 59 -27.22 25.95 4.60
N ALA A 60 -27.59 25.55 3.41
CA ALA A 60 -26.98 26.02 2.16
C ALA A 60 -27.88 25.74 0.98
N SER A 61 -28.76 26.67 0.67
CA SER A 61 -29.37 26.79 -0.67
C SER A 61 -29.87 28.20 -0.86
N ALA A 62 -29.30 28.88 -1.80
CA ALA A 62 -29.73 29.99 -2.61
C ALA A 62 -28.61 31.04 -2.74
N VAL A 63 -27.99 31.10 -3.87
CA VAL A 63 -28.07 32.17 -4.86
C VAL A 63 -27.24 31.76 -6.06
N ALA A 64 -27.89 31.47 -7.14
CA ALA A 64 -27.30 31.36 -8.47
C ALA A 64 -27.80 32.52 -9.34
N SER A 65 -26.92 32.92 -10.22
CA SER A 65 -27.14 33.66 -11.49
C SER A 65 -27.46 35.16 -11.45
N THR A 66 -26.53 35.95 -12.01
CA THR A 66 -26.84 36.60 -13.32
C THR A 66 -25.55 37.17 -13.93
N ASN A 67 -25.25 36.69 -15.11
CA ASN A 67 -24.35 37.30 -16.08
C ASN A 67 -25.05 38.49 -16.75
N ALA A 68 -24.37 39.60 -16.90
CA ALA A 68 -24.63 40.53 -18.01
C ALA A 68 -23.38 41.36 -18.33
N THR A 69 -22.82 41.07 -19.46
CA THR A 69 -21.86 41.86 -20.25
C THR A 69 -22.38 43.27 -20.54
N THR A 70 -21.54 44.31 -20.34
CA THR A 70 -21.56 45.48 -21.22
C THR A 70 -20.21 46.19 -21.21
N ASN A 71 -19.63 46.24 -22.39
CA ASN A 71 -18.56 47.13 -22.77
C ASN A 71 -19.00 48.59 -22.71
N ALA A 72 -18.21 49.43 -22.08
CA ALA A 72 -18.20 50.88 -22.38
C ALA A 72 -16.81 51.46 -22.13
N THR A 73 -16.11 51.71 -23.21
CA THR A 73 -14.96 52.57 -23.32
C THR A 73 -15.31 54.00 -22.90
N THR A 74 -14.67 54.54 -21.89
CA THR A 74 -14.61 55.99 -21.70
C THR A 74 -13.19 56.38 -21.29
N THR A 75 -12.52 57.02 -22.20
CA THR A 75 -11.27 57.77 -22.06
C THR A 75 -11.50 58.94 -21.11
N THR A 76 -10.79 58.99 -19.99
CA THR A 76 -10.60 60.21 -19.22
C THR A 76 -9.12 60.46 -18.99
N ARG A 77 -8.72 61.63 -19.42
CA ARG A 77 -7.41 62.26 -19.36
C ARG A 77 -6.69 61.98 -18.03
N GLY A 78 -5.50 61.48 -18.14
CA GLY A 78 -4.53 61.44 -17.02
C GLY A 78 -4.04 62.86 -16.73
N GLU A 79 -4.40 63.38 -15.58
CA GLU A 79 -3.67 64.52 -14.98
C GLU A 79 -2.36 63.95 -14.40
N ARG A 80 -1.25 64.40 -14.99
CA ARG A 80 0.10 64.16 -14.49
C ARG A 80 0.29 65.02 -13.24
N TRP A 81 0.43 64.35 -12.12
CA TRP A 81 0.99 64.97 -10.93
C TRP A 81 2.51 65.21 -11.17
N THR A 82 2.92 66.49 -11.29
CA THR A 82 4.31 66.87 -11.19
C THR A 82 4.67 67.04 -9.73
N PRO A 83 5.87 66.67 -9.30
CA PRO A 83 6.23 66.66 -7.88
C PRO A 83 6.55 68.09 -7.40
N ALA A 84 5.63 68.69 -6.63
CA ALA A 84 5.87 69.80 -5.79
C ALA A 84 6.61 69.49 -4.47
N VAL A 85 7.24 68.32 -4.40
CA VAL A 85 7.84 67.76 -3.17
C VAL A 85 9.21 68.35 -2.83
N THR A 86 9.87 69.05 -3.74
CA THR A 86 11.27 69.47 -3.53
C THR A 86 11.42 70.79 -2.76
N PHE A 87 10.34 71.54 -2.46
CA PHE A 87 10.48 72.83 -1.85
C PHE A 87 10.13 72.90 -0.35
N VAL A 88 9.36 72.02 0.18
CA VAL A 88 8.87 71.98 1.58
C VAL A 88 9.86 71.39 2.56
N ALA A 89 10.70 70.43 2.09
CA ALA A 89 11.69 69.74 2.93
C ALA A 89 12.73 70.66 3.60
N ARG A 90 12.98 71.83 3.01
CA ARG A 90 13.98 72.78 3.56
C ARG A 90 13.49 73.69 4.66
N ALA A 91 12.16 73.77 4.82
CA ALA A 91 11.58 74.76 5.81
C ALA A 91 11.31 74.09 7.19
N TYR A 92 11.17 72.76 7.23
CA TYR A 92 10.80 71.99 8.45
C TYR A 92 11.99 71.49 9.25
N GLY A 93 13.18 71.29 8.66
CA GLY A 93 14.38 70.76 9.33
C GLY A 93 14.98 71.68 10.43
N ARG A 94 14.45 72.87 10.65
CA ARG A 94 14.90 73.81 11.69
C ARG A 94 13.90 74.17 12.78
N ARG A 95 12.67 73.59 12.74
CA ARG A 95 11.64 73.89 13.78
C ARG A 95 11.22 72.68 14.62
N ALA A 96 11.65 71.52 14.34
CA ALA A 96 11.19 70.27 15.02
C ALA A 96 11.97 69.96 16.31
N SER A 97 13.03 70.68 16.66
CA SER A 97 13.86 70.32 17.83
C SER A 97 13.47 70.99 19.15
N GLY A 98 12.28 71.46 19.32
CA GLY A 98 11.90 71.94 20.63
C GLY A 98 10.52 72.56 20.66
N ARG A 99 9.51 71.84 20.97
CA ARG A 99 8.27 72.28 21.65
C ARG A 99 6.98 71.57 21.29
N ARG A 100 6.91 70.42 20.62
CA ARG A 100 5.62 69.69 20.34
C ARG A 100 5.43 68.32 20.88
N ASN A 101 6.37 67.79 21.62
CA ASN A 101 6.21 66.42 22.23
C ASN A 101 5.21 66.37 23.42
N GLY A 102 4.61 67.48 23.78
CA GLY A 102 3.79 67.56 24.98
C GLY A 102 2.25 67.52 24.80
N ALA A 103 1.74 67.75 23.59
CA ALA A 103 0.30 67.90 23.39
C ALA A 103 -0.38 66.63 22.78
N LEU A 104 0.29 65.93 21.90
CA LEU A 104 -0.25 64.74 21.24
C LEU A 104 0.04 63.45 22.00
N ALA A 105 1.13 63.34 22.79
CA ALA A 105 1.32 62.27 23.75
C ALA A 105 0.24 62.19 24.84
N ARG A 106 -0.57 63.27 25.01
CA ARG A 106 -1.71 63.28 25.94
C ARG A 106 -2.97 62.65 25.42
N ALA A 107 -3.15 62.38 24.10
CA ALA A 107 -4.35 61.76 23.53
C ALA A 107 -4.43 60.26 23.80
N SER A 108 -3.29 59.57 23.92
CA SER A 108 -3.27 58.12 24.17
C SER A 108 -3.35 57.71 25.66
N THR A 109 -3.23 58.65 26.59
CA THR A 109 -3.18 58.40 28.05
C THR A 109 -4.41 58.91 28.82
N ARG A 110 -5.35 59.62 28.13
CA ARG A 110 -6.60 60.06 28.76
C ARG A 110 -7.49 58.86 29.10
N GLU A 111 -8.03 58.83 30.33
CA GLU A 111 -9.03 57.84 30.73
C GLU A 111 -10.26 58.01 29.83
N VAL A 112 -10.81 56.88 29.34
CA VAL A 112 -11.95 56.92 28.42
C VAL A 112 -13.21 57.25 29.19
N GLU A 113 -13.93 58.27 28.75
CA GLU A 113 -15.16 58.76 29.35
C GLU A 113 -16.39 58.51 28.43
N THR A 114 -17.58 58.58 29.00
CA THR A 114 -18.85 58.54 28.21
C THR A 114 -18.90 59.76 27.29
N GLY A 115 -19.20 59.57 26.02
CA GLY A 115 -19.20 60.60 24.99
C GLY A 115 -17.94 60.64 24.14
N ASP A 116 -16.84 60.02 24.59
CA ASP A 116 -15.59 60.01 23.81
C ASP A 116 -15.71 59.18 22.52
N GLY A 117 -15.10 59.70 21.43
CA GLY A 117 -14.81 58.95 20.22
C GLY A 117 -13.59 58.04 20.43
N VAL A 118 -13.69 56.76 20.16
CA VAL A 118 -12.60 55.82 20.38
C VAL A 118 -12.39 54.92 19.16
N ALA A 119 -11.12 54.64 18.82
CA ALA A 119 -10.76 53.55 17.92
C ALA A 119 -10.47 52.29 18.73
N TYR A 120 -10.91 51.12 18.22
CA TYR A 120 -10.74 49.82 18.90
C TYR A 120 -10.64 48.66 17.91
N ALA A 121 -9.93 47.61 18.33
CA ALA A 121 -9.81 46.37 17.58
C ALA A 121 -11.04 45.46 17.77
N ARG A 122 -11.66 45.04 16.66
CA ARG A 122 -12.78 44.10 16.65
C ARG A 122 -12.69 43.16 15.44
N ARG A 123 -12.66 41.85 15.67
CA ARG A 123 -12.58 40.79 14.61
C ARG A 123 -11.47 41.06 13.57
N GLY A 124 -10.28 41.45 14.03
CA GLY A 124 -9.13 41.65 13.15
C GLY A 124 -9.12 42.99 12.38
N ALA A 125 -10.09 43.87 12.62
CA ALA A 125 -10.14 45.21 12.01
C ALA A 125 -10.20 46.30 13.09
N THR A 126 -9.61 47.47 12.80
CA THR A 126 -9.73 48.67 13.60
C THR A 126 -11.03 49.41 13.24
N ARG A 127 -11.87 49.69 14.23
CA ARG A 127 -13.17 50.35 14.14
C ARG A 127 -13.16 51.64 14.95
N VAL A 128 -14.07 52.52 14.63
CA VAL A 128 -14.26 53.76 15.39
C VAL A 128 -15.71 53.87 15.85
N GLY A 129 -15.93 54.47 17.00
CA GLY A 129 -17.29 54.65 17.54
C GLY A 129 -17.27 55.54 18.76
N ARG A 130 -18.49 55.93 19.22
CA ARG A 130 -18.71 56.81 20.36
C ARG A 130 -19.07 55.98 21.62
N VAL A 131 -18.40 56.24 22.72
CA VAL A 131 -18.68 55.59 24.01
C VAL A 131 -20.03 56.02 24.54
N GLU A 132 -20.99 55.11 24.66
CA GLU A 132 -22.33 55.38 25.20
C GLU A 132 -22.33 55.31 26.75
N ARG A 133 -21.65 54.31 27.29
CA ARG A 133 -21.58 54.11 28.76
C ARG A 133 -20.49 53.08 29.12
N LYS A 134 -20.06 53.17 30.39
CA LYS A 134 -19.17 52.14 30.98
C LYS A 134 -19.98 50.91 31.34
N ASP A 135 -19.43 49.73 31.03
CA ASP A 135 -20.03 48.44 31.34
C ASP A 135 -19.10 47.60 32.27
N GLY A 136 -19.24 47.90 33.54
CA GLY A 136 -18.40 47.34 34.61
C GLY A 136 -16.99 47.94 34.65
N LYS A 137 -16.01 47.21 35.19
CA LYS A 137 -14.63 47.69 35.38
C LYS A 137 -13.76 47.50 34.13
N ALA A 138 -14.14 46.62 33.18
CA ALA A 138 -13.26 46.17 32.12
C ALA A 138 -13.80 46.38 30.68
N ALA A 139 -14.95 47.02 30.50
CA ALA A 139 -15.56 47.24 29.20
C ALA A 139 -16.36 48.53 29.10
N TYR A 140 -16.62 48.91 27.85
CA TYR A 140 -17.53 50.03 27.46
C TYR A 140 -18.53 49.51 26.44
N ILE A 141 -19.73 50.16 26.42
CA ILE A 141 -20.64 50.05 25.29
C ILE A 141 -20.32 51.21 24.36
N VAL A 142 -19.98 50.87 23.12
CA VAL A 142 -19.57 51.79 22.07
C VAL A 142 -20.56 51.71 20.91
N ARG A 143 -21.08 52.82 20.46
CA ARG A 143 -21.88 52.94 19.25
C ARG A 143 -20.94 53.04 18.05
N GLU A 144 -20.89 51.98 17.24
CA GLU A 144 -19.99 51.86 16.11
C GLU A 144 -20.44 52.74 14.93
N ALA A 145 -19.52 53.48 14.30
CA ALA A 145 -19.77 54.18 13.06
C ALA A 145 -19.53 53.27 11.84
N PRO A 146 -20.24 53.46 10.71
CA PRO A 146 -21.40 54.34 10.48
C PRO A 146 -22.74 53.69 10.85
N ASN A 147 -22.73 52.41 11.25
CA ASN A 147 -23.97 51.62 11.36
C ASN A 147 -24.80 51.88 12.62
N GLY A 148 -24.24 52.64 13.59
CA GLY A 148 -24.91 52.96 14.83
C GLY A 148 -25.17 51.76 15.77
N GLU A 149 -24.56 50.61 15.54
CA GLU A 149 -24.70 49.41 16.37
C GLU A 149 -23.98 49.60 17.72
N SER A 150 -24.65 49.34 18.83
CA SER A 150 -24.02 49.37 20.16
C SER A 150 -23.32 48.05 20.47
N VAL A 151 -22.00 48.11 20.61
CA VAL A 151 -21.15 46.93 20.81
C VAL A 151 -20.39 47.03 22.14
N LYS A 152 -20.20 45.89 22.79
CA LYS A 152 -19.37 45.78 23.98
C LYS A 152 -17.89 45.69 23.60
N VAL A 153 -17.09 46.63 24.05
CA VAL A 153 -15.66 46.75 23.76
C VAL A 153 -14.87 46.66 25.08
N SER A 154 -13.90 45.76 25.13
CA SER A 154 -12.98 45.65 26.27
C SER A 154 -12.07 46.87 26.33
N VAL A 155 -11.74 47.35 27.53
CA VAL A 155 -10.72 48.39 27.75
C VAL A 155 -9.39 48.08 27.06
N LYS A 156 -9.03 46.80 27.01
CA LYS A 156 -7.81 46.33 26.36
C LYS A 156 -7.87 46.47 24.81
N ALA A 157 -9.07 46.42 24.24
CA ALA A 157 -9.26 46.56 22.80
C ALA A 157 -9.26 48.01 22.29
N ILE A 158 -9.44 48.98 23.18
CA ILE A 158 -9.37 50.40 22.82
C ILE A 158 -7.91 50.74 22.49
N GLU A 159 -7.69 51.30 21.30
CA GLU A 159 -6.37 51.63 20.74
C GLU A 159 -6.08 53.12 20.83
N MET A 160 -7.11 53.97 20.56
CA MET A 160 -6.98 55.42 20.61
C MET A 160 -8.24 56.05 21.21
N ASN A 161 -8.07 57.20 21.91
CA ASN A 161 -9.15 58.05 22.40
C ASN A 161 -9.02 59.45 21.79
N PHE A 162 -10.04 59.89 21.06
CA PHE A 162 -10.10 61.20 20.36
C PHE A 162 -10.88 62.29 21.11
N GLY A 163 -11.47 61.93 22.28
CA GLY A 163 -12.27 62.83 23.09
C GLY A 163 -13.73 63.03 22.64
N ALA A 164 -14.46 63.82 23.36
CA ALA A 164 -15.90 63.98 23.15
C ALA A 164 -16.26 64.78 21.86
N ASP A 165 -15.37 65.65 21.39
CA ASP A 165 -15.59 66.45 20.18
C ASP A 165 -15.30 65.71 18.86
N ALA A 166 -14.92 64.42 18.91
CA ALA A 166 -14.60 63.66 17.73
C ALA A 166 -15.86 63.40 16.87
N ASP A 167 -15.78 63.69 15.58
CA ASP A 167 -16.81 63.33 14.59
C ASP A 167 -16.54 61.88 14.08
N VAL A 168 -17.06 60.87 14.78
CA VAL A 168 -16.81 59.47 14.49
C VAL A 168 -17.33 59.00 13.11
N ASP A 169 -18.41 59.57 12.61
CA ASP A 169 -18.94 59.25 11.29
C ASP A 169 -18.07 59.85 10.17
N GLY A 170 -17.65 61.14 10.37
CA GLY A 170 -16.68 61.79 9.49
C GLY A 170 -15.31 61.08 9.47
N MET A 171 -14.88 60.58 10.62
CA MET A 171 -13.64 59.78 10.75
C MET A 171 -13.71 58.45 9.96
N GLU A 172 -14.81 57.74 10.07
CA GLU A 172 -14.99 56.49 9.33
C GLU A 172 -15.10 56.73 7.80
N ALA A 173 -15.85 57.78 7.41
CA ALA A 173 -15.98 58.15 5.99
C ALA A 173 -14.62 58.55 5.39
N PHE A 174 -13.79 59.31 6.14
CA PHE A 174 -12.46 59.69 5.69
C PHE A 174 -11.52 58.47 5.58
N ALA A 175 -11.47 57.62 6.58
CA ALA A 175 -10.63 56.42 6.58
C ALA A 175 -11.00 55.46 5.43
N THR A 176 -12.30 55.27 5.14
CA THR A 176 -12.77 54.47 4.01
C THR A 176 -12.34 55.06 2.66
N ARG A 177 -12.35 56.39 2.50
CA ARG A 177 -11.83 57.06 1.30
C ARG A 177 -10.32 56.90 1.17
N ALA A 178 -9.59 57.03 2.28
CA ALA A 178 -8.15 56.88 2.32
C ALA A 178 -7.69 55.43 1.92
N GLU A 179 -8.44 54.41 2.30
CA GLU A 179 -8.19 53.01 1.87
C GLU A 179 -8.42 52.77 0.37
N GLY A 180 -9.34 53.52 -0.24
CA GLY A 180 -9.62 53.46 -1.68
C GLY A 180 -8.61 54.21 -2.56
N ARG A 181 -7.68 54.96 -1.98
CA ARG A 181 -6.54 55.65 -2.67
C ARG A 181 -5.37 54.64 -2.80
N ASP A 182 -4.30 55.07 -3.51
CA ASP A 182 -3.01 54.30 -3.57
C ASP A 182 -2.32 54.28 -2.17
N ALA A 183 -2.97 53.64 -1.21
CA ALA A 183 -2.58 53.63 0.20
C ALA A 183 -1.14 53.13 0.42
N GLU A 184 -0.72 52.14 -0.36
CA GLU A 184 0.65 51.61 -0.31
C GLU A 184 1.68 52.66 -0.75
N LYS A 185 1.38 53.48 -1.77
CA LYS A 185 2.26 54.56 -2.20
C LYS A 185 2.34 55.68 -1.15
N ALA A 186 1.22 56.00 -0.50
CA ALA A 186 1.19 56.98 0.56
C ALA A 186 1.99 56.56 1.80
N LEU A 187 1.90 55.26 2.15
CA LEU A 187 2.67 54.66 3.24
C LEU A 187 4.18 54.60 2.90
N ALA A 188 4.53 54.26 1.64
CA ALA A 188 5.90 54.26 1.17
C ALA A 188 6.51 55.66 1.21
N ALA A 189 5.80 56.66 0.72
CA ALA A 189 6.25 58.03 0.74
C ALA A 189 6.44 58.58 2.17
N ALA A 190 5.51 58.26 3.09
CA ALA A 190 5.64 58.61 4.49
C ALA A 190 6.86 57.95 5.14
N TRP A 191 7.13 56.70 4.79
CA TRP A 191 8.29 55.97 5.27
C TRP A 191 9.58 56.56 4.71
N GLU A 192 9.68 56.85 3.40
CA GLU A 192 10.83 57.48 2.77
C GLU A 192 11.19 58.84 3.45
N LEU A 193 10.19 59.65 3.77
CA LEU A 193 10.41 60.88 4.50
C LEU A 193 10.95 60.68 5.92
N ILE A 194 10.52 59.62 6.61
CA ILE A 194 11.00 59.25 7.95
C ILE A 194 12.44 58.73 7.86
N ASP A 195 12.78 57.94 6.86
CA ASP A 195 14.13 57.39 6.62
C ASP A 195 15.13 58.47 6.21
N GLU A 196 14.74 59.44 5.29
CA GLU A 196 15.60 60.53 4.82
C GLU A 196 15.93 61.57 5.89
N PHE A 197 14.98 61.86 6.83
CA PHE A 197 15.22 62.85 7.90
C PHE A 197 15.99 62.29 9.11
N GLY A 198 16.52 61.04 9.01
CA GLY A 198 17.52 60.53 9.96
C GLY A 198 16.95 60.28 11.35
N VAL A 199 15.72 59.83 11.43
CA VAL A 199 15.19 59.22 12.65
C VAL A 199 15.99 57.96 12.87
N GLU A 200 16.78 57.89 13.96
CA GLU A 200 17.66 56.73 14.27
C GLU A 200 16.93 55.44 14.02
N ASP A 201 17.60 54.42 13.47
CA ASP A 201 17.07 53.09 13.23
C ASP A 201 16.26 52.63 14.46
N GLY A 202 14.98 52.36 14.26
CA GLY A 202 14.08 51.92 15.32
C GLY A 202 13.31 53.04 16.02
N ALA A 203 13.26 54.28 15.49
CA ALA A 203 12.46 55.35 16.06
C ALA A 203 10.96 55.03 16.02
N VAL A 204 10.34 55.21 17.16
CA VAL A 204 8.90 54.97 17.36
C VAL A 204 8.14 56.24 17.02
N CYS A 205 7.21 56.15 16.05
CA CYS A 205 6.28 57.20 15.66
C CYS A 205 4.84 56.84 16.05
N ASP A 206 4.02 57.82 16.29
CA ASP A 206 2.60 57.61 16.49
C ASP A 206 1.80 57.84 15.18
N ALA A 207 0.55 57.35 15.16
CA ALA A 207 -0.31 57.48 14.00
C ALA A 207 -0.63 58.95 13.65
N ALA A 208 -0.59 59.86 14.61
CA ALA A 208 -0.81 61.27 14.37
C ALA A 208 0.35 61.91 13.60
N TYR A 209 1.59 61.61 13.95
CA TYR A 209 2.78 62.07 13.22
C TYR A 209 2.82 61.49 11.79
N VAL A 210 2.56 60.20 11.62
CA VAL A 210 2.50 59.60 10.27
C VAL A 210 1.36 60.20 9.45
N SER A 211 0.22 60.55 10.08
CA SER A 211 -0.91 61.16 9.38
C SER A 211 -0.59 62.58 8.83
N GLU A 212 0.26 63.37 9.50
CA GLU A 212 0.72 64.65 8.99
C GLU A 212 1.53 64.47 7.70
N LEU A 213 2.32 63.38 7.59
CA LEU A 213 3.09 63.12 6.38
C LEU A 213 2.23 62.55 5.23
N MET A 214 1.17 61.81 5.56
CA MET A 214 0.32 61.15 4.57
C MET A 214 -0.79 62.05 4.00
N PHE A 215 -1.33 63.01 4.82
CA PHE A 215 -2.52 63.77 4.52
C PHE A 215 -2.31 65.26 4.65
N GLU A 216 -1.10 65.78 4.30
CA GLU A 216 -0.76 67.22 4.37
C GLU A 216 -1.73 68.03 3.53
N GLY A 217 -2.31 69.09 4.17
CA GLY A 217 -3.19 70.06 3.50
C GLY A 217 -4.66 69.64 3.33
N GLU A 218 -5.09 68.49 3.84
CA GLU A 218 -6.51 68.09 3.86
C GLU A 218 -7.21 68.67 5.10
N GLU A 219 -8.24 69.50 4.88
CA GLU A 219 -9.14 69.99 5.96
C GLU A 219 -10.16 68.89 6.28
N VAL A 220 -10.00 68.25 7.44
CA VAL A 220 -10.82 67.11 7.89
C VAL A 220 -11.24 67.20 9.34
N ALA A 221 -12.23 66.41 9.74
CA ALA A 221 -12.71 66.38 11.12
C ALA A 221 -11.59 66.09 12.13
N VAL A 222 -11.70 66.59 13.34
CA VAL A 222 -10.72 66.37 14.39
C VAL A 222 -10.44 64.86 14.63
N GLY A 223 -9.21 64.46 14.47
CA GLY A 223 -8.78 63.09 14.65
C GLY A 223 -8.97 62.16 13.43
N ALA A 224 -9.63 62.62 12.35
CA ALA A 224 -9.89 61.79 11.17
C ALA A 224 -8.61 61.32 10.48
N ASN A 225 -7.62 62.20 10.31
CA ASN A 225 -6.31 61.87 9.73
C ASN A 225 -5.57 60.84 10.58
N ALA A 226 -5.53 61.02 11.91
CA ALA A 226 -4.85 60.11 12.81
C ALA A 226 -5.53 58.74 12.85
N PHE A 227 -6.86 58.66 12.79
CA PHE A 227 -7.61 57.41 12.69
C PHE A 227 -7.35 56.70 11.37
N ALA A 228 -7.41 57.41 10.23
CA ALA A 228 -7.12 56.86 8.92
C ALA A 228 -5.68 56.32 8.82
N ALA A 229 -4.68 57.09 9.31
CA ALA A 229 -3.29 56.64 9.37
C ALA A 229 -3.13 55.41 10.25
N HIS A 230 -3.75 55.39 11.45
CA HIS A 230 -3.71 54.22 12.34
C HIS A 230 -4.30 52.95 11.67
N ARG A 231 -5.41 53.11 10.98
CA ARG A 231 -6.06 51.99 10.26
C ARG A 231 -5.22 51.51 9.08
N LEU A 232 -4.60 52.41 8.32
CA LEU A 232 -3.69 52.08 7.22
C LEU A 232 -2.39 51.44 7.74
N LEU A 233 -1.79 51.96 8.80
CA LEU A 233 -0.59 51.39 9.44
C LEU A 233 -0.83 50.00 10.01
N SER A 234 -2.05 49.72 10.47
CA SER A 234 -2.46 48.40 10.98
C SER A 234 -2.84 47.44 9.88
N SER A 235 -2.92 47.84 8.62
CA SER A 235 -3.22 47.01 7.45
C SER A 235 -2.00 46.19 7.01
N PRO A 236 -2.19 45.16 6.18
CA PRO A 236 -1.08 44.40 5.57
C PRO A 236 -0.11 45.27 4.77
N ALA A 237 -0.59 46.35 4.13
CA ALA A 237 0.24 47.32 3.42
C ALA A 237 1.08 48.14 4.39
N GLY A 238 0.52 48.61 5.50
CA GLY A 238 1.24 49.28 6.55
C GLY A 238 2.31 48.43 7.21
N GLY A 239 2.00 47.14 7.42
CA GLY A 239 2.94 46.15 7.97
C GLY A 239 4.20 45.91 7.12
N MET A 240 4.21 46.31 5.84
CA MET A 240 5.40 46.29 5.00
C MET A 240 6.44 47.31 5.46
N TYR A 241 6.02 48.51 5.79
CA TYR A 241 6.87 49.66 6.10
C TYR A 241 7.02 49.90 7.59
N PHE A 242 6.02 49.55 8.39
CA PHE A 242 5.94 49.87 9.82
C PHE A 242 5.63 48.64 10.65
N LYS A 243 6.24 48.57 11.85
CA LYS A 243 6.00 47.49 12.82
C LYS A 243 5.28 48.07 14.03
N LEU A 244 4.10 47.48 14.36
CA LEU A 244 3.38 47.87 15.57
C LEU A 244 4.19 47.46 16.81
N LYS A 245 4.47 48.42 17.69
CA LYS A 245 5.22 48.20 18.96
C LYS A 245 4.29 48.22 20.16
N ALA A 246 3.41 49.25 20.26
CA ALA A 246 2.42 49.36 21.30
C ALA A 246 1.16 49.99 20.72
N LYS A 247 0.10 50.17 21.54
CA LYS A 247 -1.15 50.76 21.08
C LYS A 247 -0.90 52.15 20.44
N GLY A 248 -1.19 52.25 19.14
CA GLY A 248 -1.06 53.48 18.36
C GLY A 248 0.38 53.95 18.10
N THR A 249 1.39 53.13 18.39
CA THR A 249 2.80 53.45 18.13
C THR A 249 3.44 52.44 17.20
N TYR A 250 4.24 52.92 16.28
CA TYR A 250 4.82 52.17 15.17
C TYR A 250 6.32 52.45 15.08
N GLU A 251 7.07 51.47 14.66
CA GLU A 251 8.49 51.57 14.35
C GLU A 251 8.67 51.47 12.85
N ALA A 252 9.32 52.45 12.21
CA ALA A 252 9.70 52.33 10.81
C ALA A 252 10.70 51.18 10.62
N ARG A 253 10.49 50.38 9.61
CA ARG A 253 11.41 49.29 9.27
C ARG A 253 12.61 49.85 8.50
N SER A 254 13.77 49.21 8.67
CA SER A 254 14.93 49.54 7.84
C SER A 254 14.70 49.07 6.38
N SER A 255 15.43 49.71 5.45
CA SER A 255 15.42 49.35 4.02
C SER A 255 15.67 47.86 3.81
N ASP A 256 16.62 47.25 4.53
CA ASP A 256 16.93 45.82 4.45
C ASP A 256 15.73 44.94 4.88
N GLN A 257 15.01 45.35 5.93
CA GLN A 257 13.83 44.62 6.39
C GLN A 257 12.69 44.68 5.37
N ILE A 258 12.49 45.85 4.72
CA ILE A 258 11.48 46.01 3.67
C ILE A 258 11.83 45.16 2.45
N GLU A 259 13.10 45.19 2.00
CA GLU A 259 13.54 44.38 0.89
C GLU A 259 13.37 42.87 1.18
N ALA A 260 13.71 42.43 2.39
CA ALA A 260 13.52 41.03 2.81
C ALA A 260 12.03 40.65 2.77
N LEU A 261 11.14 41.53 3.23
CA LEU A 261 9.69 41.31 3.18
C LEU A 261 9.13 41.32 1.75
N LYS A 262 9.63 42.21 0.87
CA LYS A 262 9.27 42.22 -0.56
C LYS A 262 9.69 40.92 -1.24
N ARG A 263 10.95 40.50 -1.06
CA ARG A 263 11.47 39.24 -1.61
C ARG A 263 10.64 38.04 -1.11
N LYS A 264 10.29 38.02 0.18
CA LYS A 264 9.44 36.97 0.75
C LYS A 264 8.07 36.94 0.09
N ARG A 265 7.40 38.11 -0.05
CA ARG A 265 6.08 38.20 -0.68
C ARG A 265 6.10 37.82 -2.17
N GLU A 266 7.16 38.22 -2.89
CA GLU A 266 7.36 37.83 -4.28
C GLU A 266 7.60 36.32 -4.41
N ALA A 267 8.38 35.74 -3.49
CA ALA A 267 8.60 34.30 -3.45
C ALA A 267 7.29 33.53 -3.15
N GLU A 268 6.50 34.00 -2.16
CA GLU A 268 5.19 33.45 -1.83
C GLU A 268 4.21 33.53 -3.02
N THR A 269 4.19 34.70 -3.71
CA THR A 269 3.33 34.87 -4.90
C THR A 269 3.79 33.98 -6.05
N ARG A 270 5.10 33.83 -6.25
CA ARG A 270 5.68 32.97 -7.26
C ARG A 270 5.37 31.50 -6.97
N ALA A 271 5.53 31.07 -5.70
CA ALA A 271 5.19 29.74 -5.26
C ALA A 271 3.69 29.43 -5.45
N ALA A 272 2.82 30.37 -5.10
CA ALA A 272 1.38 30.25 -5.31
C ALA A 272 1.00 30.13 -6.80
N ASN A 273 1.66 30.91 -7.68
CA ASN A 273 1.43 30.82 -9.12
C ASN A 273 1.89 29.47 -9.69
N VAL A 274 3.07 28.98 -9.26
CA VAL A 274 3.57 27.62 -9.66
C VAL A 274 2.61 26.56 -9.21
N GLU A 275 2.09 26.65 -8.00
CA GLU A 275 1.11 25.70 -7.48
C GLU A 275 -0.21 25.75 -8.26
N ASN A 276 -0.72 26.93 -8.59
CA ASN A 276 -1.95 27.05 -9.38
C ASN A 276 -1.80 26.43 -10.77
N VAL A 277 -0.69 26.68 -11.46
CA VAL A 277 -0.39 26.05 -12.75
C VAL A 277 -0.35 24.54 -12.63
N PHE A 278 0.30 24.02 -11.59
CA PHE A 278 0.34 22.58 -11.34
C PHE A 278 -1.07 21.99 -11.11
N LEU A 279 -1.90 22.66 -10.31
CA LEU A 279 -3.29 22.20 -10.07
C LEU A 279 -4.14 22.24 -11.35
N GLU A 280 -3.96 23.26 -12.20
CA GLU A 280 -4.64 23.32 -13.50
C GLU A 280 -4.21 22.17 -14.43
N GLU A 281 -2.91 21.84 -14.48
CA GLU A 281 -2.38 20.69 -15.25
C GLU A 281 -2.97 19.35 -14.75
N ILE A 282 -3.02 19.15 -13.42
CA ILE A 282 -3.63 17.94 -12.84
C ILE A 282 -5.13 17.88 -13.15
N GLN A 283 -5.86 18.97 -13.02
CA GLN A 283 -7.29 19.02 -13.34
C GLN A 283 -7.54 18.75 -14.83
N ALA A 284 -6.69 19.26 -15.70
CA ALA A 284 -6.75 18.97 -17.13
C ALA A 284 -6.49 17.48 -17.43
N ALA A 285 -5.50 16.88 -16.73
CA ALA A 285 -5.21 15.45 -16.85
C ALA A 285 -6.38 14.57 -16.37
N VAL A 286 -7.03 14.97 -15.27
CA VAL A 286 -8.25 14.28 -14.77
C VAL A 286 -9.40 14.37 -15.77
N ALA A 287 -9.57 15.52 -16.41
CA ALA A 287 -10.64 15.76 -17.40
C ALA A 287 -10.35 15.15 -18.79
N ALA A 288 -9.10 14.77 -19.06
CA ALA A 288 -8.69 14.24 -20.35
C ALA A 288 -9.26 12.83 -20.59
N VAL A 289 -9.64 12.55 -21.84
CA VAL A 289 -10.12 11.23 -22.27
C VAL A 289 -8.94 10.22 -22.28
N ALA A 290 -9.24 8.96 -22.05
CA ALA A 290 -8.26 7.88 -22.15
C ALA A 290 -7.51 7.93 -23.50
N GLY A 291 -6.17 7.85 -23.46
CA GLY A 291 -5.28 7.97 -24.61
C GLY A 291 -4.82 9.40 -24.93
N SER A 292 -5.40 10.44 -24.30
CA SER A 292 -4.95 11.85 -24.41
C SER A 292 -4.37 12.39 -23.10
N LYS A 293 -4.21 11.56 -22.08
CA LYS A 293 -3.62 11.93 -20.80
C LYS A 293 -2.11 12.18 -20.95
N PRO A 294 -1.55 13.16 -20.23
CA PRO A 294 -0.10 13.36 -20.24
C PRO A 294 0.59 12.14 -19.64
N ASP A 295 1.83 11.87 -20.09
CA ASP A 295 2.63 10.84 -19.46
C ASP A 295 3.04 11.23 -18.03
N ARG A 296 3.37 10.20 -17.23
CA ARG A 296 3.74 10.37 -15.81
C ARG A 296 4.92 11.33 -15.62
N ALA A 297 5.95 11.23 -16.47
CA ALA A 297 7.16 12.06 -16.36
C ALA A 297 6.86 13.53 -16.65
N THR A 298 5.98 13.81 -17.61
CA THR A 298 5.55 15.18 -17.93
C THR A 298 4.73 15.79 -16.80
N LEU A 299 3.73 15.07 -16.27
CA LEU A 299 2.81 15.60 -15.26
C LEU A 299 3.51 15.82 -13.90
N TRP A 300 4.36 14.86 -13.50
CA TRP A 300 5.04 14.83 -12.22
C TRP A 300 6.54 15.12 -12.33
N ARG A 301 6.93 15.93 -13.33
CA ARG A 301 8.34 16.25 -13.58
C ARG A 301 9.04 16.80 -12.35
N ARG A 302 10.32 16.48 -12.22
CA ARG A 302 11.21 17.13 -11.26
C ARG A 302 11.67 18.44 -11.87
N ASP A 303 11.44 19.55 -11.16
CA ASP A 303 12.00 20.83 -11.53
C ASP A 303 13.43 20.94 -10.94
N GLU A 304 14.37 21.53 -11.66
CA GLU A 304 15.78 21.63 -11.22
C GLU A 304 15.94 22.38 -9.88
N GLU A 305 15.01 23.28 -9.53
CA GLU A 305 15.02 24.06 -8.31
C GLU A 305 14.08 23.54 -7.21
N ASP A 306 13.10 22.71 -7.51
CA ASP A 306 12.13 22.19 -6.52
C ASP A 306 11.49 20.87 -6.95
N ASP A 307 11.73 19.83 -6.16
CA ASP A 307 11.12 18.51 -6.29
C ASP A 307 9.65 18.44 -5.82
N ALA A 308 8.97 19.57 -5.67
CA ALA A 308 7.64 19.62 -5.06
C ALA A 308 6.61 18.74 -5.77
N ARG A 309 6.66 18.64 -7.11
CA ARG A 309 5.75 17.78 -7.90
C ARG A 309 6.01 16.30 -7.64
N ALA A 310 7.28 15.90 -7.70
CA ALA A 310 7.68 14.52 -7.45
C ALA A 310 7.33 14.08 -6.02
N ARG A 311 7.63 14.93 -5.02
CA ARG A 311 7.27 14.66 -3.60
C ARG A 311 5.76 14.56 -3.38
N ARG A 312 4.96 15.34 -4.11
CA ARG A 312 3.48 15.23 -4.04
C ARG A 312 2.99 13.93 -4.66
N LEU A 313 3.63 13.45 -5.74
CA LEU A 313 3.34 12.14 -6.30
C LEU A 313 3.70 11.03 -5.32
N GLU A 314 4.93 11.05 -4.80
CA GLU A 314 5.40 10.06 -3.80
C GLU A 314 4.46 10.00 -2.59
N ALA A 315 4.05 11.16 -2.06
CA ALA A 315 3.10 11.25 -0.97
C ALA A 315 1.71 10.70 -1.33
N LEU A 316 1.23 10.97 -2.55
CA LEU A 316 -0.07 10.50 -3.02
C LEU A 316 -0.04 8.98 -3.27
N GLU A 317 1.03 8.45 -3.88
CA GLU A 317 1.25 7.02 -4.09
C GLU A 317 1.35 6.29 -2.74
N ALA A 318 2.15 6.78 -1.81
CA ALA A 318 2.29 6.22 -0.46
C ALA A 318 0.94 6.22 0.30
N TYR A 319 0.17 7.30 0.19
CA TYR A 319 -1.14 7.39 0.82
C TYR A 319 -2.15 6.41 0.22
N ALA A 320 -2.15 6.21 -1.11
CA ALA A 320 -3.00 5.25 -1.79
C ALA A 320 -2.73 3.80 -1.36
N LEU A 321 -1.48 3.48 -0.99
CA LEU A 321 -1.08 2.15 -0.51
C LEU A 321 -1.51 1.87 0.95
N GLY A 322 -1.94 2.88 1.71
CA GLY A 322 -2.49 2.75 3.06
C GLY A 322 -1.53 3.10 4.19
N GLU A 323 -2.02 3.00 5.44
CA GLU A 323 -1.37 3.55 6.64
C GLU A 323 0.08 3.10 6.90
N LYS A 324 0.47 1.92 6.43
CA LYS A 324 1.82 1.39 6.65
C LYS A 324 2.87 1.95 5.68
N HIS A 325 2.44 2.66 4.65
CA HIS A 325 3.30 3.09 3.54
C HIS A 325 3.58 4.59 3.52
N HIS A 326 2.98 5.37 4.43
CA HIS A 326 3.21 6.81 4.50
C HIS A 326 3.47 7.26 5.95
N ASN A 327 4.22 8.36 6.09
CA ASN A 327 4.38 9.09 7.35
C ASN A 327 3.35 10.24 7.47
N ALA A 328 3.33 10.93 8.63
CA ALA A 328 2.38 12.02 8.88
C ALA A 328 2.57 13.22 7.93
N GLY A 329 3.79 13.48 7.45
CA GLY A 329 4.08 14.57 6.51
C GLY A 329 3.54 14.27 5.12
N GLU A 330 3.77 13.07 4.62
CA GLU A 330 3.24 12.58 3.33
C GLU A 330 1.71 12.56 3.34
N LYS A 331 1.10 12.07 4.44
CA LYS A 331 -0.36 12.13 4.60
C LYS A 331 -0.88 13.55 4.51
N ALA A 332 -0.27 14.49 5.21
CA ALA A 332 -0.71 15.89 5.19
C ALA A 332 -0.59 16.51 3.79
N MET A 333 0.48 16.17 3.05
CA MET A 333 0.70 16.63 1.67
C MET A 333 -0.34 16.05 0.71
N ALA A 334 -0.65 14.75 0.82
CA ALA A 334 -1.68 14.09 0.03
C ALA A 334 -3.08 14.65 0.35
N ASP A 335 -3.43 14.83 1.64
CA ASP A 335 -4.70 15.39 2.07
C ASP A 335 -4.91 16.83 1.56
N ASP A 336 -3.85 17.67 1.54
CA ASP A 336 -3.89 19.02 1.00
C ASP A 336 -4.15 19.00 -0.52
N LEU A 337 -3.41 18.20 -1.27
CA LEU A 337 -3.57 18.05 -2.71
C LEU A 337 -4.97 17.55 -3.07
N LEU A 338 -5.45 16.47 -2.43
CA LEU A 338 -6.78 15.92 -2.65
C LEU A 338 -7.87 16.94 -2.36
N GLY A 339 -7.71 17.71 -1.27
CA GLY A 339 -8.65 18.78 -0.92
C GLY A 339 -8.73 19.89 -1.97
N LYS A 340 -7.59 20.29 -2.55
CA LYS A 340 -7.52 21.30 -3.63
C LYS A 340 -8.12 20.79 -4.94
N LEU A 341 -8.00 19.50 -5.22
CA LEU A 341 -8.56 18.83 -6.41
C LEU A 341 -10.05 18.46 -6.25
N GLY A 342 -10.61 18.55 -5.04
CA GLY A 342 -12.00 18.16 -4.76
C GLY A 342 -12.23 16.67 -4.61
N PHE A 343 -11.17 15.88 -4.43
CA PHE A 343 -11.26 14.45 -4.12
C PHE A 343 -11.40 14.19 -2.62
N MET A 344 -11.85 13.00 -2.27
CA MET A 344 -11.95 12.56 -0.87
C MET A 344 -10.55 12.43 -0.27
N ARG A 345 -10.34 12.94 0.95
CA ARG A 345 -9.08 12.82 1.70
C ARG A 345 -8.97 11.45 2.33
N SER A 346 -8.70 10.47 1.51
CA SER A 346 -8.62 9.04 1.88
C SER A 346 -7.70 8.29 0.91
N PRO A 347 -7.19 7.12 1.28
CA PRO A 347 -6.44 6.23 0.37
C PRO A 347 -7.19 5.97 -0.94
N GLU A 348 -8.51 5.75 -0.88
CA GLU A 348 -9.35 5.56 -2.05
C GLU A 348 -9.42 6.82 -2.95
N GLY A 349 -9.48 8.02 -2.34
CA GLY A 349 -9.43 9.28 -3.08
C GLY A 349 -8.07 9.48 -3.78
N ALA A 350 -6.97 9.11 -3.13
CA ALA A 350 -5.63 9.12 -3.72
C ALA A 350 -5.53 8.16 -4.91
N LEU A 351 -6.00 6.93 -4.75
CA LEU A 351 -6.06 5.92 -5.82
C LEU A 351 -6.88 6.44 -7.01
N LYS A 352 -8.09 6.95 -6.78
CA LYS A 352 -8.94 7.52 -7.84
C LYS A 352 -8.25 8.68 -8.57
N THR A 353 -7.51 9.51 -7.85
CA THR A 353 -6.75 10.61 -8.46
C THR A 353 -5.62 10.08 -9.34
N LEU A 354 -4.86 9.10 -8.88
CA LEU A 354 -3.76 8.48 -9.64
C LEU A 354 -4.27 7.79 -10.92
N ILE A 355 -5.41 7.11 -10.86
CA ILE A 355 -6.06 6.50 -12.03
C ILE A 355 -6.63 7.59 -12.95
N ALA A 356 -7.35 8.58 -12.40
CA ALA A 356 -7.95 9.65 -13.18
C ALA A 356 -6.91 10.48 -13.94
N THR A 357 -5.72 10.68 -13.40
CA THR A 357 -4.61 11.37 -14.06
C THR A 357 -3.87 10.48 -15.08
N GLY A 358 -4.12 9.17 -15.11
CA GLY A 358 -3.38 8.21 -15.92
C GLY A 358 -1.98 7.88 -15.36
N THR A 359 -1.68 8.29 -14.13
CA THR A 359 -0.44 7.94 -13.44
C THR A 359 -0.39 6.45 -13.10
N TRP A 360 -1.54 5.90 -12.70
CA TRP A 360 -1.77 4.48 -12.50
C TRP A 360 -2.82 3.96 -13.47
N SER A 361 -2.75 2.67 -13.77
CA SER A 361 -3.73 1.97 -14.62
C SER A 361 -5.07 1.79 -13.92
N ALA A 362 -6.14 1.51 -14.66
CA ALA A 362 -7.48 1.29 -14.11
C ALA A 362 -7.50 0.11 -13.10
N HIS A 363 -6.73 -0.94 -13.42
CA HIS A 363 -6.54 -2.13 -12.59
C HIS A 363 -5.10 -2.20 -12.07
N GLU A 364 -4.59 -1.11 -11.47
CA GLU A 364 -3.24 -1.07 -10.90
C GLU A 364 -3.06 -2.14 -9.83
N ASN A 365 -1.98 -2.91 -9.91
CA ASN A 365 -1.69 -3.94 -8.92
C ASN A 365 -1.05 -3.33 -7.66
N LEU A 366 -1.89 -2.95 -6.71
CA LEU A 366 -1.44 -2.35 -5.45
C LEU A 366 -0.58 -3.30 -4.62
N ALA A 367 -0.78 -4.62 -4.73
CA ALA A 367 -0.02 -5.60 -3.97
C ALA A 367 1.45 -5.64 -4.40
N VAL A 368 1.73 -5.54 -5.70
CA VAL A 368 3.10 -5.42 -6.23
C VAL A 368 3.82 -4.21 -5.61
N ARG A 369 3.13 -3.06 -5.54
CA ARG A 369 3.70 -1.84 -4.95
C ARG A 369 3.88 -1.94 -3.43
N LYS A 370 2.88 -2.47 -2.71
CA LYS A 370 2.90 -2.64 -1.24
C LYS A 370 4.04 -3.52 -0.76
N TYR A 371 4.33 -4.57 -1.50
CA TYR A 371 5.35 -5.55 -1.11
C TYR A 371 6.68 -5.34 -1.82
N GLY A 372 6.81 -4.28 -2.64
CA GLY A 372 8.05 -3.95 -3.33
C GLY A 372 8.50 -5.02 -4.33
N VAL A 373 7.56 -5.73 -4.95
CA VAL A 373 7.88 -6.80 -5.90
C VAL A 373 8.57 -6.22 -7.12
N GLN A 374 9.78 -6.69 -7.39
CA GLN A 374 10.55 -6.31 -8.56
C GLN A 374 10.05 -7.08 -9.79
N ILE A 375 9.44 -6.37 -10.74
CA ILE A 375 8.95 -6.98 -11.99
C ILE A 375 10.04 -6.96 -13.07
N ASP A 376 10.72 -5.83 -13.24
CA ASP A 376 11.81 -5.71 -14.20
C ASP A 376 13.12 -6.28 -13.63
N PHE A 377 14.01 -6.68 -14.53
CA PHE A 377 15.35 -7.06 -14.16
C PHE A 377 16.31 -5.86 -14.25
N PRO A 378 17.27 -5.72 -13.32
CA PRO A 378 18.34 -4.72 -13.43
C PRO A 378 19.16 -4.92 -14.70
N GLU A 379 19.70 -3.83 -15.26
CA GLU A 379 20.54 -3.87 -16.46
C GLU A 379 21.75 -4.81 -16.29
N GLU A 380 22.34 -4.85 -15.13
CA GLU A 380 23.47 -5.74 -14.80
C GLU A 380 23.09 -7.22 -14.91
N ALA A 381 21.91 -7.60 -14.46
CA ALA A 381 21.40 -8.97 -14.58
C ALA A 381 21.08 -9.32 -16.05
N LEU A 382 20.49 -8.39 -16.82
CA LEU A 382 20.22 -8.59 -18.25
C LEU A 382 21.54 -8.69 -19.06
N ALA A 383 22.54 -7.88 -18.73
CA ALA A 383 23.87 -7.97 -19.36
C ALA A 383 24.58 -9.28 -19.01
N ALA A 384 24.49 -9.74 -17.76
CA ALA A 384 25.02 -11.04 -17.34
C ALA A 384 24.28 -12.20 -18.06
N CYS A 385 22.96 -12.13 -18.18
CA CYS A 385 22.18 -13.08 -18.95
C CYS A 385 22.65 -13.15 -20.42
N ALA A 386 22.76 -12.02 -21.10
CA ALA A 386 23.23 -11.94 -22.48
C ALA A 386 24.67 -12.49 -22.65
N SER A 387 25.54 -12.24 -21.65
CA SER A 387 26.90 -12.80 -21.61
C SER A 387 26.90 -14.30 -21.51
N VAL A 388 26.11 -14.88 -20.60
CA VAL A 388 26.00 -16.35 -20.44
C VAL A 388 25.37 -17.01 -21.67
N LEU A 389 24.37 -16.38 -22.29
CA LEU A 389 23.78 -16.91 -23.53
C LEU A 389 24.74 -16.89 -24.71
N SER A 390 25.58 -15.88 -24.83
CA SER A 390 26.55 -15.75 -25.95
C SER A 390 27.84 -16.54 -25.72
N ASN A 391 28.25 -16.70 -24.48
CA ASN A 391 29.46 -17.41 -24.06
C ASN A 391 29.24 -18.16 -22.74
N PRO A 392 28.53 -19.33 -22.79
CA PRO A 392 28.27 -20.10 -21.59
C PRO A 392 29.54 -20.46 -20.84
N PRO A 393 29.53 -20.44 -19.49
CA PRO A 393 30.67 -20.91 -18.70
C PRO A 393 30.94 -22.37 -18.99
N SER A 394 32.23 -22.79 -18.86
CA SER A 394 32.56 -24.20 -18.97
C SER A 394 31.86 -24.99 -17.87
N ASP A 395 31.25 -26.10 -18.23
CA ASP A 395 30.59 -26.99 -17.27
C ASP A 395 31.62 -27.66 -16.36
N ALA A 396 31.61 -27.30 -15.08
CA ALA A 396 32.54 -27.84 -14.10
C ALA A 396 32.32 -29.35 -13.85
N ASP A 397 31.13 -29.86 -14.15
CA ASP A 397 30.73 -31.26 -13.94
C ASP A 397 30.84 -32.10 -15.23
N ALA A 398 31.29 -31.55 -16.36
CA ALA A 398 31.30 -32.23 -17.67
C ALA A 398 31.99 -33.61 -17.66
N ALA A 399 33.06 -33.75 -16.90
CA ALA A 399 33.81 -35.01 -16.80
C ALA A 399 33.14 -36.06 -15.91
N SER A 400 32.26 -35.64 -15.02
CA SER A 400 31.57 -36.51 -14.06
C SER A 400 30.11 -36.77 -14.44
N ARG A 401 29.56 -36.09 -15.48
CA ARG A 401 28.19 -36.35 -15.92
C ARG A 401 28.01 -37.74 -16.42
N VAL A 402 27.01 -38.42 -15.83
CA VAL A 402 26.59 -39.75 -16.25
C VAL A 402 25.70 -39.63 -17.49
N ASP A 403 26.01 -40.39 -18.54
CA ASP A 403 25.16 -40.43 -19.75
C ASP A 403 23.92 -41.31 -19.50
N LEU A 404 22.79 -40.64 -19.33
CA LEU A 404 21.46 -41.22 -19.14
C LEU A 404 20.56 -41.00 -20.38
N THR A 405 21.14 -40.63 -21.54
CA THR A 405 20.39 -40.36 -22.77
C THR A 405 19.66 -41.56 -23.37
N HIS A 406 19.98 -42.77 -22.88
CA HIS A 406 19.32 -44.02 -23.23
C HIS A 406 17.97 -44.21 -22.52
N LEU A 407 17.69 -43.48 -21.44
CA LEU A 407 16.43 -43.55 -20.71
C LEU A 407 15.33 -42.75 -21.41
N GLU A 408 14.11 -43.23 -21.33
CA GLU A 408 12.92 -42.51 -21.77
C GLU A 408 12.55 -41.48 -20.68
N ALA A 409 12.97 -40.23 -20.83
CA ALA A 409 12.68 -39.18 -19.88
C ALA A 409 11.43 -38.36 -20.32
N TYR A 410 10.47 -38.23 -19.41
CA TYR A 410 9.20 -37.54 -19.62
C TYR A 410 9.10 -36.29 -18.72
N ALA A 411 8.87 -35.13 -19.32
CA ALA A 411 8.41 -33.98 -18.58
C ALA A 411 6.88 -33.95 -18.59
N ILE A 412 6.26 -33.68 -17.43
CA ILE A 412 4.80 -33.68 -17.26
C ILE A 412 4.41 -32.39 -16.60
N ASP A 413 3.78 -31.47 -17.37
CA ASP A 413 3.52 -30.10 -16.98
C ASP A 413 2.13 -29.63 -17.42
N ASP A 414 1.75 -28.41 -17.03
CA ASP A 414 0.62 -27.71 -17.63
C ASP A 414 0.95 -27.25 -19.07
N ALA A 415 -0.07 -27.19 -19.95
CA ALA A 415 0.12 -26.92 -21.38
C ALA A 415 0.86 -25.60 -21.70
N GLY A 416 0.83 -24.62 -20.82
CA GLY A 416 1.49 -23.32 -20.97
C GLY A 416 2.90 -23.24 -20.38
N THR A 417 3.43 -24.30 -19.78
CA THR A 417 4.74 -24.29 -19.12
C THR A 417 5.87 -24.09 -20.13
N VAL A 418 6.70 -23.07 -19.90
CA VAL A 418 7.87 -22.75 -20.73
C VAL A 418 9.19 -23.09 -20.02
N GLU A 419 9.21 -23.10 -18.70
CA GLU A 419 10.34 -23.45 -17.84
C GLU A 419 10.14 -24.89 -17.35
N VAL A 420 10.91 -25.86 -17.89
CA VAL A 420 10.83 -27.26 -17.49
C VAL A 420 11.92 -27.55 -16.48
N ASP A 421 11.53 -27.66 -15.21
CA ASP A 421 12.45 -27.95 -14.10
C ASP A 421 12.74 -29.44 -13.98
N ASP A 422 11.79 -30.34 -14.27
CA ASP A 422 11.88 -31.76 -13.96
C ASP A 422 11.43 -32.69 -15.09
N ALA A 423 12.03 -33.86 -15.12
CA ALA A 423 11.64 -35.00 -15.95
C ALA A 423 11.85 -36.28 -15.18
N VAL A 424 11.12 -37.33 -15.56
CA VAL A 424 11.11 -38.62 -14.86
C VAL A 424 11.29 -39.76 -15.79
N SER A 425 11.98 -40.83 -15.32
CA SER A 425 12.18 -42.07 -16.03
C SER A 425 12.06 -43.25 -15.05
N ALA A 426 11.70 -44.46 -15.54
CA ALA A 426 11.66 -45.65 -14.71
C ALA A 426 12.15 -46.90 -15.46
N GLU A 427 12.76 -47.81 -14.74
CA GLU A 427 13.22 -49.12 -15.22
C GLU A 427 12.81 -50.22 -14.23
N ALA A 428 12.37 -51.35 -14.72
CA ALA A 428 12.18 -52.54 -13.88
C ALA A 428 13.55 -53.13 -13.50
N VAL A 429 13.80 -53.42 -12.24
CA VAL A 429 15.05 -54.00 -11.73
C VAL A 429 14.79 -55.44 -11.25
N GLY A 430 15.43 -56.40 -11.90
CA GLY A 430 15.27 -57.82 -11.51
C GLY A 430 13.86 -58.38 -11.69
N ASP A 431 13.62 -59.55 -11.08
CA ASP A 431 12.35 -60.25 -11.16
C ASP A 431 11.46 -60.02 -9.91
N ASP A 432 11.97 -59.30 -8.90
CA ASP A 432 11.33 -59.12 -7.58
C ASP A 432 10.34 -57.95 -7.51
N GLY A 433 10.07 -57.33 -8.66
CA GLY A 433 9.13 -56.23 -8.78
C GLY A 433 9.66 -54.87 -8.31
N GLN A 434 10.96 -54.77 -8.04
CA GLN A 434 11.65 -53.51 -7.76
C GLN A 434 11.65 -52.63 -9.00
N ILE A 435 11.52 -51.30 -8.78
CA ILE A 435 11.55 -50.30 -9.84
C ILE A 435 12.64 -49.28 -9.50
N ARG A 436 13.51 -49.03 -10.45
CA ARG A 436 14.44 -47.92 -10.41
C ARG A 436 13.80 -46.71 -11.01
N VAL A 437 13.70 -45.64 -10.23
CA VAL A 437 13.16 -44.38 -10.67
C VAL A 437 14.29 -43.35 -10.77
N TRP A 438 14.23 -42.56 -11.80
CA TRP A 438 15.09 -41.42 -12.01
C TRP A 438 14.27 -40.15 -12.03
N ILE A 439 14.66 -39.20 -11.23
CA ILE A 439 14.10 -37.83 -11.23
C ILE A 439 15.23 -36.91 -11.71
N HIS A 440 15.08 -36.34 -12.89
CA HIS A 440 16.04 -35.50 -13.55
C HIS A 440 15.64 -34.03 -13.35
N ILE A 441 16.47 -33.26 -12.70
CA ILE A 441 16.22 -31.84 -12.38
C ILE A 441 17.13 -30.97 -13.21
N ALA A 442 16.60 -29.95 -13.81
CA ALA A 442 17.35 -28.90 -14.51
C ALA A 442 18.54 -28.41 -13.68
N ASP A 443 19.66 -28.13 -14.33
CA ASP A 443 20.90 -27.74 -13.66
C ASP A 443 21.29 -26.28 -13.96
N PRO A 444 20.50 -25.26 -13.51
CA PRO A 444 20.85 -23.86 -13.71
C PRO A 444 22.16 -23.46 -12.97
N ALA A 445 22.55 -24.21 -11.92
CA ALA A 445 23.80 -23.99 -11.18
C ALA A 445 25.07 -24.22 -12.04
N ARG A 446 24.97 -24.83 -13.22
CA ARG A 446 26.07 -24.87 -14.18
C ARG A 446 26.31 -23.54 -14.91
N LEU A 447 25.26 -22.70 -14.98
CA LEU A 447 25.29 -21.40 -15.67
C LEU A 447 25.43 -20.22 -14.70
N VAL A 448 24.97 -20.40 -13.49
CA VAL A 448 24.91 -19.35 -12.45
C VAL A 448 25.75 -19.78 -11.26
N SER A 449 26.84 -19.05 -11.01
CA SER A 449 27.70 -19.29 -9.85
C SER A 449 27.25 -18.46 -8.65
N PRO A 450 27.43 -18.93 -7.40
CA PRO A 450 27.16 -18.14 -6.20
C PRO A 450 27.85 -16.77 -6.25
N GLY A 451 27.15 -15.69 -5.94
CA GLY A 451 27.63 -14.30 -5.95
C GLY A 451 27.81 -13.69 -7.34
N SER A 452 27.33 -14.33 -8.41
CA SER A 452 27.25 -13.70 -9.74
C SER A 452 26.05 -12.77 -9.83
N PRO A 453 26.01 -11.78 -10.76
CA PRO A 453 24.84 -10.90 -10.90
C PRO A 453 23.51 -11.61 -11.15
N LEU A 454 23.52 -12.79 -11.78
CA LEU A 454 22.33 -13.63 -11.94
C LEU A 454 21.94 -14.33 -10.63
N ASP A 455 22.90 -14.74 -9.81
CA ASP A 455 22.64 -15.30 -8.48
C ASP A 455 22.07 -14.23 -7.53
N ASP A 456 22.69 -13.03 -7.55
CA ASP A 456 22.23 -11.90 -6.72
C ASP A 456 20.77 -11.54 -7.01
N VAL A 457 20.40 -11.41 -8.30
CA VAL A 457 19.02 -11.09 -8.67
C VAL A 457 18.06 -12.24 -8.35
N ALA A 458 18.46 -13.50 -8.54
CA ALA A 458 17.64 -14.64 -8.18
C ALA A 458 17.41 -14.72 -6.66
N ARG A 459 18.44 -14.42 -5.86
CA ARG A 459 18.36 -14.32 -4.40
C ARG A 459 17.43 -13.20 -3.95
N GLU A 460 17.52 -12.02 -4.58
CA GLU A 460 16.64 -10.88 -4.28
C GLU A 460 15.18 -11.15 -4.65
N ARG A 461 14.92 -11.86 -5.74
CA ARG A 461 13.57 -12.24 -6.18
C ARG A 461 13.04 -13.46 -5.43
N ALA A 462 13.90 -14.33 -4.98
CA ALA A 462 13.67 -15.53 -4.18
C ALA A 462 12.84 -16.63 -4.85
N THR A 463 11.85 -16.28 -5.66
CA THR A 463 10.95 -17.24 -6.34
C THR A 463 10.27 -16.62 -7.56
N THR A 464 9.90 -17.44 -8.54
CA THR A 464 8.96 -17.08 -9.60
C THR A 464 7.57 -16.84 -8.99
N LEU A 465 6.88 -15.78 -9.43
CA LEU A 465 5.53 -15.42 -8.99
C LEU A 465 4.51 -15.71 -10.09
N TYR A 466 3.46 -16.40 -9.72
CA TYR A 466 2.37 -16.78 -10.62
C TYR A 466 1.14 -15.90 -10.32
N TYR A 467 1.08 -14.72 -10.95
CA TYR A 467 -0.14 -13.91 -10.89
C TYR A 467 -1.18 -14.41 -11.90
N PRO A 468 -2.46 -14.23 -11.65
CA PRO A 468 -3.51 -14.61 -12.64
C PRO A 468 -3.36 -13.95 -14.00
N SER A 469 -2.64 -12.83 -14.08
CA SER A 469 -2.41 -12.05 -15.30
C SER A 469 -1.09 -12.34 -16.00
N GLU A 470 -0.05 -12.74 -15.25
CA GLU A 470 1.31 -12.88 -15.79
C GLU A 470 2.21 -13.65 -14.82
N ILE A 471 3.19 -14.35 -15.35
CA ILE A 471 4.27 -14.97 -14.57
C ILE A 471 5.42 -13.96 -14.46
N VAL A 472 5.89 -13.71 -13.24
CA VAL A 472 7.09 -12.90 -12.98
C VAL A 472 8.23 -13.85 -12.60
N PRO A 473 9.13 -14.19 -13.53
CA PRO A 473 10.12 -15.24 -13.35
C PRO A 473 11.25 -14.84 -12.40
N MET A 474 11.89 -15.82 -11.76
CA MET A 474 13.07 -15.60 -10.90
C MET A 474 14.31 -15.22 -11.71
N PHE A 475 14.52 -15.82 -12.86
CA PHE A 475 15.57 -15.49 -13.83
C PHE A 475 14.98 -14.81 -15.08
N PRO A 476 15.79 -14.03 -15.87
CA PRO A 476 15.35 -13.57 -17.19
C PRO A 476 14.87 -14.74 -18.06
N LEU A 477 13.71 -14.56 -18.73
CA LEU A 477 13.04 -15.64 -19.42
C LEU A 477 13.89 -16.30 -20.52
N ASP A 478 14.75 -15.51 -21.19
CA ASP A 478 15.63 -16.00 -22.26
C ASP A 478 16.61 -17.10 -21.77
N ILE A 479 17.06 -17.04 -20.52
CA ILE A 479 17.93 -18.05 -19.92
C ILE A 479 17.11 -19.13 -19.21
N ALA A 480 16.01 -18.75 -18.55
CA ALA A 480 15.16 -19.65 -17.79
C ALA A 480 14.44 -20.68 -18.69
N ALA A 481 13.73 -20.19 -19.72
CA ALA A 481 13.05 -21.04 -20.71
C ALA A 481 13.97 -21.56 -21.82
N GLY A 482 15.20 -21.09 -21.84
CA GLY A 482 16.25 -21.52 -22.78
C GLY A 482 17.20 -22.57 -22.16
N PRO A 483 18.50 -22.27 -22.02
CA PRO A 483 19.51 -23.25 -21.63
C PRO A 483 19.38 -23.79 -20.20
N MET A 484 18.56 -23.20 -19.33
CA MET A 484 18.24 -23.76 -18.01
C MET A 484 17.15 -24.83 -18.09
N SER A 485 16.18 -24.69 -18.99
CA SER A 485 15.03 -25.58 -19.11
C SER A 485 15.39 -26.90 -19.78
N LEU A 486 14.87 -28.02 -19.27
CA LEU A 486 15.06 -29.33 -19.88
C LEU A 486 14.40 -29.40 -21.27
N GLY A 487 15.13 -29.93 -22.26
CA GLY A 487 14.65 -30.10 -23.63
C GLY A 487 14.55 -28.81 -24.45
N ALA A 488 15.07 -27.69 -23.96
CA ALA A 488 15.07 -26.43 -24.70
C ALA A 488 16.25 -26.36 -25.67
N GLY A 489 15.97 -26.47 -26.96
CA GLY A 489 16.90 -26.14 -28.04
C GLY A 489 18.05 -27.10 -28.33
N SER A 490 18.26 -28.15 -27.53
CA SER A 490 19.29 -29.16 -27.75
C SER A 490 18.72 -30.56 -27.69
N GLU A 491 19.43 -31.53 -28.31
CA GLU A 491 19.05 -32.95 -28.29
C GLU A 491 19.20 -33.55 -26.88
N THR A 492 20.11 -33.01 -26.09
CA THR A 492 20.41 -33.46 -24.72
C THR A 492 20.40 -32.26 -23.78
N SER A 493 20.10 -32.50 -22.51
CA SER A 493 20.08 -31.50 -21.44
C SER A 493 20.95 -31.93 -20.28
N GLU A 494 21.71 -31.01 -19.72
CA GLU A 494 22.44 -31.19 -18.48
C GLU A 494 21.45 -31.13 -17.31
N ALA A 495 21.50 -32.13 -16.45
CA ALA A 495 20.63 -32.27 -15.29
C ALA A 495 21.40 -32.71 -14.05
N MET A 496 20.75 -32.56 -12.91
CA MET A 496 21.07 -33.27 -11.67
C MET A 496 20.06 -34.39 -11.52
N SER A 497 20.51 -35.64 -11.55
CA SER A 497 19.61 -36.76 -11.45
C SER A 497 19.65 -37.42 -10.08
N VAL A 498 18.47 -37.69 -9.55
CA VAL A 498 18.23 -38.46 -8.33
C VAL A 498 17.74 -39.83 -8.76
N ARG A 499 18.53 -40.90 -8.46
CA ARG A 499 18.16 -42.27 -8.62
C ARG A 499 17.61 -42.83 -7.32
N ALA A 500 16.53 -43.55 -7.36
CA ALA A 500 16.00 -44.32 -6.23
C ALA A 500 15.56 -45.72 -6.68
N ASP A 501 15.99 -46.75 -5.99
CA ASP A 501 15.52 -48.10 -6.15
C ASP A 501 14.41 -48.36 -5.12
N VAL A 502 13.19 -48.58 -5.60
CA VAL A 502 11.98 -48.65 -4.77
C VAL A 502 11.38 -50.06 -4.86
N ASP A 503 11.03 -50.63 -3.71
CA ASP A 503 10.35 -51.92 -3.64
C ASP A 503 8.84 -51.80 -3.85
N VAL A 504 8.15 -52.96 -3.82
CA VAL A 504 6.69 -53.02 -4.03
C VAL A 504 5.87 -52.39 -2.90
N GLU A 505 6.45 -52.24 -1.71
CA GLU A 505 5.85 -51.55 -0.56
C GLU A 505 6.20 -50.05 -0.53
N GLY A 506 6.90 -49.52 -1.54
CA GLY A 506 7.28 -48.12 -1.63
C GLY A 506 8.49 -47.72 -0.77
N ASN A 507 9.27 -48.66 -0.22
CA ASN A 507 10.49 -48.36 0.51
C ASN A 507 11.62 -48.05 -0.45
N VAL A 508 12.44 -47.02 -0.10
CA VAL A 508 13.68 -46.69 -0.81
C VAL A 508 14.79 -47.64 -0.33
N LEU A 509 15.24 -48.53 -1.18
CA LEU A 509 16.27 -49.54 -0.89
C LEU A 509 17.68 -48.99 -1.06
N ASP A 510 17.89 -48.21 -2.15
CA ASP A 510 19.17 -47.60 -2.49
C ASP A 510 18.93 -46.28 -3.25
N PHE A 511 19.84 -45.38 -3.18
CA PHE A 511 19.74 -44.08 -3.88
C PHE A 511 21.11 -43.47 -4.19
N GLU A 512 21.13 -42.66 -5.23
CA GLU A 512 22.32 -41.92 -5.67
C GLU A 512 21.91 -40.54 -6.26
N ILE A 513 22.78 -39.52 -6.11
CA ILE A 513 22.61 -38.24 -6.73
C ILE A 513 23.84 -37.94 -7.59
N MET A 514 23.62 -37.50 -8.82
CA MET A 514 24.71 -37.29 -9.76
C MET A 514 24.41 -36.20 -10.79
N PRO A 515 25.41 -35.49 -11.27
CA PRO A 515 25.27 -34.70 -12.49
C PRO A 515 25.11 -35.67 -13.67
N SER A 516 24.23 -35.38 -14.60
CA SER A 516 23.86 -36.26 -15.69
C SER A 516 23.64 -35.52 -17.01
N LEU A 517 23.61 -36.27 -18.08
CA LEU A 517 23.17 -35.85 -19.40
C LEU A 517 21.94 -36.68 -19.78
N ILE A 518 20.83 -36.02 -20.08
CA ILE A 518 19.57 -36.67 -20.43
C ILE A 518 19.08 -36.25 -21.82
N ARG A 519 18.18 -37.04 -22.39
CA ARG A 519 17.41 -36.72 -23.58
C ARG A 519 15.94 -36.73 -23.21
N LEU A 520 15.29 -35.54 -23.31
CA LEU A 520 13.86 -35.49 -23.11
C LEU A 520 13.14 -36.18 -24.28
N THR A 521 12.49 -37.29 -23.98
CA THR A 521 11.84 -38.10 -25.00
C THR A 521 10.47 -37.62 -25.34
N LYS A 522 9.73 -37.10 -24.33
CA LYS A 522 8.37 -36.60 -24.50
C LYS A 522 8.01 -35.53 -23.46
N ARG A 523 7.30 -34.50 -23.93
CA ARG A 523 6.58 -33.58 -23.07
C ARG A 523 5.11 -33.93 -23.08
N TRP A 524 4.58 -34.21 -21.92
CA TRP A 524 3.19 -34.51 -21.69
C TRP A 524 2.51 -33.38 -20.95
N THR A 525 1.22 -33.19 -21.21
CA THR A 525 0.39 -32.40 -20.28
C THR A 525 -0.20 -33.35 -19.23
N TYR A 526 -0.55 -32.81 -18.05
CA TYR A 526 -1.24 -33.60 -17.03
C TYR A 526 -2.47 -34.31 -17.61
N LYS A 527 -3.26 -33.63 -18.42
CA LYS A 527 -4.45 -34.17 -19.08
C LYS A 527 -4.13 -35.32 -20.04
N ASP A 528 -3.03 -35.23 -20.80
CA ASP A 528 -2.61 -36.30 -21.69
C ASP A 528 -2.16 -37.53 -20.90
N VAL A 529 -1.50 -37.34 -19.74
CA VAL A 529 -1.08 -38.43 -18.86
C VAL A 529 -2.29 -39.12 -18.24
N ASP A 530 -3.28 -38.38 -17.74
CA ASP A 530 -4.52 -38.93 -17.20
C ASP A 530 -5.22 -39.81 -18.27
N ALA A 531 -5.36 -39.30 -19.48
CA ALA A 531 -5.93 -40.04 -20.60
C ALA A 531 -5.10 -41.30 -20.98
N ALA A 532 -3.76 -41.22 -20.88
CA ALA A 532 -2.87 -42.34 -21.16
C ALA A 532 -2.95 -43.42 -20.08
N LEU A 533 -3.04 -43.02 -18.81
CA LEU A 533 -3.18 -43.95 -17.67
C LEU A 533 -4.50 -44.75 -17.72
N ASP A 534 -5.56 -44.15 -18.20
CA ASP A 534 -6.86 -44.80 -18.41
C ASP A 534 -6.86 -45.76 -19.61
N SER A 535 -5.86 -45.70 -20.50
CA SER A 535 -5.78 -46.52 -21.69
C SER A 535 -5.25 -47.93 -21.39
N VAL A 536 -5.79 -48.93 -22.07
CA VAL A 536 -5.29 -50.32 -22.04
C VAL A 536 -3.86 -50.40 -22.61
N ASP A 537 -3.55 -49.54 -23.59
CA ASP A 537 -2.25 -49.47 -24.27
C ASP A 537 -1.32 -48.42 -23.64
N CYS A 538 -1.48 -48.16 -22.34
CA CYS A 538 -0.61 -47.23 -21.61
C CYS A 538 0.86 -47.58 -21.78
N ASP A 539 1.69 -46.56 -21.98
CA ASP A 539 3.13 -46.63 -22.07
C ASP A 539 3.75 -47.34 -20.85
N GLN A 540 4.74 -48.22 -21.08
CA GLN A 540 5.33 -49.07 -20.01
C GLN A 540 6.06 -48.23 -18.97
N ASN A 541 6.84 -47.23 -19.39
CA ASN A 541 7.56 -46.34 -18.48
C ASN A 541 6.58 -45.53 -17.62
N LEU A 542 5.52 -45.00 -18.23
CA LEU A 542 4.48 -44.26 -17.50
C LEU A 542 3.75 -45.15 -16.46
N ARG A 543 3.50 -46.45 -16.81
CA ARG A 543 2.95 -47.42 -15.84
C ARG A 543 3.86 -47.69 -14.66
N LEU A 544 5.17 -47.81 -14.90
CA LEU A 544 6.16 -48.01 -13.82
C LEU A 544 6.22 -46.81 -12.90
N LEU A 545 6.27 -45.60 -13.47
CA LEU A 545 6.24 -44.33 -12.71
C LEU A 545 4.98 -44.24 -11.83
N TYR A 546 3.81 -44.55 -12.42
CA TYR A 546 2.55 -44.46 -11.68
C TYR A 546 2.48 -45.55 -10.57
N LYS A 547 3.01 -46.76 -10.82
CA LYS A 547 3.09 -47.82 -9.81
C LYS A 547 3.96 -47.43 -8.62
N VAL A 548 5.10 -46.79 -8.89
CA VAL A 548 5.97 -46.28 -7.81
C VAL A 548 5.28 -45.15 -7.05
N ALA A 549 4.62 -44.20 -7.75
CA ALA A 549 3.91 -43.12 -7.11
C ALA A 549 2.82 -43.62 -6.15
N LEU A 550 2.02 -44.60 -6.57
CA LEU A 550 1.01 -45.25 -5.73
C LEU A 550 1.62 -45.89 -4.49
N ALA A 551 2.70 -46.70 -4.67
CA ALA A 551 3.37 -47.36 -3.55
C ALA A 551 4.00 -46.35 -2.57
N ARG A 552 4.52 -45.23 -3.08
CA ARG A 552 5.08 -44.16 -2.24
C ARG A 552 3.99 -43.43 -1.47
N ASP A 553 2.86 -43.11 -2.11
CA ASP A 553 1.72 -42.46 -1.44
C ASP A 553 1.18 -43.33 -0.30
N GLU A 554 0.97 -44.65 -0.58
CA GLU A 554 0.54 -45.62 0.42
C GLU A 554 1.56 -45.77 1.57
N ARG A 555 2.85 -45.86 1.26
CA ARG A 555 3.91 -45.91 2.26
C ARG A 555 3.94 -44.67 3.14
N ARG A 556 3.87 -43.49 2.55
CA ARG A 556 3.84 -42.25 3.32
C ARG A 556 2.59 -42.09 4.16
N ALA A 557 1.43 -42.57 3.68
CA ALA A 557 0.19 -42.62 4.45
C ALA A 557 0.34 -43.54 5.69
N GLU A 558 1.00 -44.72 5.56
CA GLU A 558 1.37 -45.53 6.70
C GLU A 558 2.33 -44.85 7.68
N ASP A 559 3.24 -44.01 7.19
CA ASP A 559 4.19 -43.23 8.00
C ASP A 559 3.52 -41.93 8.56
N GLY A 560 2.22 -41.72 8.31
CA GLY A 560 1.40 -40.65 8.89
C GLY A 560 1.34 -39.38 8.04
N SER A 561 1.60 -39.45 6.72
CA SER A 561 1.38 -38.31 5.84
C SER A 561 -0.09 -37.90 5.82
N ILE A 562 -0.33 -36.61 5.55
CA ILE A 562 -1.68 -36.05 5.53
C ILE A 562 -1.94 -35.48 4.13
N THR A 563 -2.90 -36.06 3.45
CA THR A 563 -3.39 -35.59 2.15
C THR A 563 -4.65 -34.76 2.36
N ILE A 564 -4.71 -33.56 1.75
CA ILE A 564 -5.85 -32.63 1.83
C ILE A 564 -6.37 -32.40 0.41
N MET A 565 -7.65 -32.73 0.19
CA MET A 565 -8.32 -32.75 -1.13
C MET A 565 -9.29 -31.56 -1.26
N LEU A 566 -8.81 -30.34 -1.07
CA LEU A 566 -9.67 -29.14 -1.21
C LEU A 566 -9.78 -28.71 -2.68
N PRO A 567 -10.97 -28.31 -3.14
CA PRO A 567 -11.14 -27.73 -4.46
C PRO A 567 -10.33 -26.44 -4.60
N GLU A 568 -9.68 -26.28 -5.74
CA GLU A 568 -8.90 -25.08 -6.07
C GLU A 568 -9.56 -24.33 -7.23
N ASN A 569 -9.41 -23.00 -7.25
CA ASN A 569 -9.89 -22.22 -8.38
C ASN A 569 -8.78 -21.97 -9.39
N ASP A 570 -9.14 -22.02 -10.66
CA ASP A 570 -8.32 -21.56 -11.77
C ASP A 570 -8.81 -20.17 -12.20
N LEU A 571 -8.02 -19.14 -11.88
CA LEU A 571 -8.31 -17.75 -12.17
C LEU A 571 -7.34 -17.24 -13.24
N ASN A 572 -7.86 -16.88 -14.40
CA ASN A 572 -7.07 -16.35 -15.51
C ASN A 572 -7.50 -14.93 -15.90
N VAL A 573 -6.53 -14.07 -16.21
CA VAL A 573 -6.75 -12.67 -16.56
C VAL A 573 -6.05 -12.35 -17.89
N GLU A 574 -6.82 -12.08 -18.91
CA GLU A 574 -6.34 -11.64 -20.24
C GLU A 574 -6.34 -10.10 -20.32
N GLY A 575 -5.35 -9.51 -20.98
CA GLY A 575 -5.25 -8.07 -21.19
C GLY A 575 -4.64 -7.28 -20.01
N ALA A 576 -4.07 -7.97 -19.03
CA ALA A 576 -3.35 -7.36 -17.92
C ALA A 576 -1.96 -7.96 -17.75
N THR A 577 -1.09 -7.22 -17.04
CA THR A 577 0.24 -7.66 -16.62
C THR A 577 0.32 -7.75 -15.09
N ALA A 578 1.46 -8.16 -14.56
CA ALA A 578 1.71 -8.16 -13.11
C ALA A 578 1.59 -6.74 -12.50
N ARG A 579 1.80 -5.68 -13.28
CA ARG A 579 1.61 -4.28 -12.85
C ARG A 579 0.15 -3.85 -12.81
N GLY A 580 -0.72 -4.53 -13.56
CA GLY A 580 -2.14 -4.21 -13.71
C GLY A 580 -2.58 -4.15 -15.17
N GLY A 581 -3.78 -3.61 -15.44
CA GLY A 581 -4.37 -3.56 -16.77
C GLY A 581 -5.26 -2.35 -17.01
N GLY A 582 -5.67 -2.15 -18.27
CA GLY A 582 -6.65 -1.14 -18.68
C GLY A 582 -8.10 -1.58 -18.43
N ASP A 583 -9.05 -0.86 -19.02
CA ASP A 583 -10.50 -1.14 -18.86
C ASP A 583 -10.99 -2.37 -19.66
N ASP A 584 -10.17 -2.95 -20.54
CA ASP A 584 -10.50 -4.02 -21.48
C ASP A 584 -10.07 -5.42 -21.00
N VAL A 585 -9.74 -5.56 -19.72
CA VAL A 585 -9.35 -6.85 -19.14
C VAL A 585 -10.52 -7.84 -19.12
N LYS A 586 -10.19 -9.11 -19.38
CA LYS A 586 -11.15 -10.21 -19.28
C LYS A 586 -10.70 -11.18 -18.20
N VAL A 587 -11.58 -11.43 -17.23
CA VAL A 587 -11.31 -12.34 -16.12
C VAL A 587 -12.21 -13.56 -16.24
N THR A 588 -11.60 -14.76 -16.17
CA THR A 588 -12.32 -16.04 -16.14
C THR A 588 -11.95 -16.80 -14.87
N MET A 589 -12.91 -17.56 -14.34
CA MET A 589 -12.73 -18.40 -13.14
C MET A 589 -13.43 -19.73 -13.36
N SER A 590 -12.74 -20.83 -13.07
CA SER A 590 -13.25 -22.18 -13.15
C SER A 590 -12.69 -23.05 -12.02
N LEU A 591 -13.28 -24.23 -11.82
CA LEU A 591 -12.71 -25.23 -10.93
C LEU A 591 -11.44 -25.81 -11.57
N ALA A 592 -10.34 -25.87 -10.81
CA ALA A 592 -9.09 -26.49 -11.26
C ALA A 592 -9.14 -28.02 -11.13
N ASP A 593 -8.52 -28.72 -12.08
CA ASP A 593 -8.29 -30.17 -12.02
C ASP A 593 -7.05 -30.46 -11.12
N ALA A 594 -7.15 -30.20 -9.81
CA ALA A 594 -6.02 -30.22 -8.90
C ALA A 594 -5.66 -31.65 -8.40
N HIS A 595 -6.60 -32.60 -8.41
CA HIS A 595 -6.47 -33.93 -7.77
C HIS A 595 -6.61 -35.05 -8.77
N THR A 596 -5.78 -35.05 -9.84
CA THR A 596 -5.75 -36.08 -10.86
C THR A 596 -4.63 -37.09 -10.60
N ALA A 597 -4.72 -38.28 -11.25
CA ALA A 597 -3.72 -39.34 -11.16
C ALA A 597 -2.32 -38.84 -11.61
N SER A 598 -2.29 -38.02 -12.67
CA SER A 598 -1.05 -37.44 -13.19
C SER A 598 -0.40 -36.46 -12.23
N ARG A 599 -1.19 -35.59 -11.56
CA ARG A 599 -0.68 -34.64 -10.55
C ARG A 599 -0.18 -35.38 -9.31
N MET A 600 -0.87 -36.42 -8.85
CA MET A 600 -0.40 -37.29 -7.78
C MET A 600 0.92 -37.97 -8.16
N LEU A 601 1.03 -38.53 -9.38
CA LEU A 601 2.25 -39.15 -9.88
C LEU A 601 3.45 -38.19 -9.79
N VAL A 602 3.34 -36.99 -10.35
CA VAL A 602 4.44 -36.01 -10.33
C VAL A 602 4.75 -35.60 -8.91
N SER A 603 3.72 -35.27 -8.10
CA SER A 603 3.89 -34.84 -6.71
C SER A 603 4.67 -35.87 -5.89
N GLU A 604 4.30 -37.18 -5.98
CA GLU A 604 4.97 -38.24 -5.23
C GLU A 604 6.44 -38.39 -5.63
N LEU A 605 6.75 -38.27 -6.92
CA LEU A 605 8.13 -38.40 -7.40
C LEU A 605 8.95 -37.18 -6.97
N MET A 606 8.37 -35.95 -6.95
CA MET A 606 9.05 -34.77 -6.44
C MET A 606 9.29 -34.88 -4.92
N VAL A 607 8.33 -35.42 -4.16
CA VAL A 607 8.50 -35.67 -2.72
C VAL A 607 9.57 -36.74 -2.49
N LEU A 608 9.61 -37.80 -3.30
CA LEU A 608 10.66 -38.83 -3.26
C LEU A 608 12.05 -38.24 -3.51
N ALA A 609 12.21 -37.37 -4.51
CA ALA A 609 13.47 -36.67 -4.76
C ALA A 609 13.93 -35.85 -3.54
N GLY A 610 13.01 -35.10 -2.93
CA GLY A 610 13.33 -34.31 -1.73
C GLY A 610 13.65 -35.13 -0.48
N ASP A 611 13.02 -36.29 -0.31
CA ASP A 611 13.35 -37.30 0.73
C ASP A 611 14.79 -37.86 0.52
N VAL A 612 15.10 -38.30 -0.72
CA VAL A 612 16.45 -38.82 -1.06
C VAL A 612 17.54 -37.75 -0.86
N VAL A 613 17.28 -36.52 -1.33
CA VAL A 613 18.24 -35.41 -1.15
C VAL A 613 18.46 -35.11 0.32
N ALA A 614 17.43 -35.12 1.15
CA ALA A 614 17.56 -34.93 2.59
C ALA A 614 18.40 -36.03 3.25
N ARG A 615 18.14 -37.32 2.93
CA ARG A 615 18.92 -38.48 3.40
C ARG A 615 20.38 -38.42 2.93
N PHE A 616 20.62 -37.96 1.70
CA PHE A 616 21.98 -37.73 1.19
C PHE A 616 22.70 -36.66 2.01
N GLY A 617 22.06 -35.51 2.23
CA GLY A 617 22.63 -34.43 3.04
C GLY A 617 22.94 -34.86 4.48
N GLU A 618 22.06 -35.65 5.11
CA GLU A 618 22.33 -36.22 6.44
C GLU A 618 23.51 -37.17 6.43
N ARG A 619 23.56 -38.13 5.47
CA ARG A 619 24.62 -39.12 5.34
C ARG A 619 26.00 -38.47 5.13
N GLU A 620 26.07 -37.47 4.28
CA GLU A 620 27.32 -36.76 3.93
C GLU A 620 27.60 -35.56 4.84
N ASN A 621 26.72 -35.28 5.80
CA ASN A 621 26.80 -34.13 6.72
C ASN A 621 26.94 -32.79 5.99
N ILE A 622 26.11 -32.56 4.98
CA ILE A 622 26.07 -31.35 4.18
C ILE A 622 24.97 -30.41 4.73
N PRO A 623 25.25 -29.15 5.06
CA PRO A 623 24.19 -28.18 5.37
C PRO A 623 23.36 -27.90 4.11
N LEU A 624 22.08 -28.26 4.15
CA LEU A 624 21.10 -28.04 3.07
C LEU A 624 19.91 -27.26 3.60
N PRO A 625 19.11 -26.60 2.74
CA PRO A 625 17.90 -25.88 3.16
C PRO A 625 16.77 -26.88 3.48
N TYR A 626 16.91 -27.56 4.64
CA TYR A 626 15.89 -28.51 5.11
C TYR A 626 14.59 -27.78 5.44
N ARG A 627 13.49 -28.26 4.84
CA ARG A 627 12.15 -27.78 5.11
C ARG A 627 11.45 -28.75 6.04
N GLY A 628 11.04 -28.23 7.19
CA GLY A 628 10.30 -28.99 8.19
C GLY A 628 8.94 -28.38 8.51
N GLN A 629 8.08 -29.22 9.09
CA GLN A 629 6.78 -28.82 9.59
C GLN A 629 6.53 -29.54 10.90
N GLY A 630 6.14 -28.78 11.92
CA GLY A 630 5.82 -29.34 13.22
C GLY A 630 4.52 -30.18 13.20
N GLU A 631 4.36 -30.97 14.23
CA GLU A 631 3.13 -31.75 14.43
C GLU A 631 1.87 -30.88 14.35
N PRO A 632 0.82 -31.32 13.63
CA PRO A 632 -0.46 -30.63 13.64
C PRO A 632 -1.10 -30.69 15.03
N ARG A 633 -1.91 -29.70 15.33
CA ARG A 633 -2.75 -29.77 16.52
C ARG A 633 -3.92 -30.71 16.28
N LEU A 634 -3.72 -31.98 16.61
CA LEU A 634 -4.74 -33.01 16.41
C LEU A 634 -6.03 -32.67 17.18
N MET A 635 -7.16 -32.91 16.56
CA MET A 635 -8.48 -32.90 17.18
C MET A 635 -8.69 -34.20 17.96
N SER A 636 -9.53 -34.17 18.97
CA SER A 636 -9.99 -35.40 19.62
C SER A 636 -10.92 -36.19 18.68
N ASP A 637 -11.05 -37.50 18.92
CA ASP A 637 -11.95 -38.34 18.12
C ASP A 637 -13.39 -37.82 18.17
N ASP A 638 -13.86 -37.37 19.32
CA ASP A 638 -15.20 -36.78 19.50
C ASP A 638 -15.39 -35.47 18.69
N GLU A 639 -14.35 -34.65 18.53
CA GLU A 639 -14.39 -33.44 17.69
C GLU A 639 -14.36 -33.80 16.21
N TRP A 640 -13.66 -34.87 15.84
CA TRP A 640 -13.53 -35.32 14.47
C TRP A 640 -14.82 -35.99 13.95
N ASP A 641 -15.46 -36.84 14.77
CA ASP A 641 -16.64 -37.62 14.42
C ASP A 641 -17.88 -36.73 14.13
N VAL A 642 -17.89 -35.49 14.62
CA VAL A 642 -19.01 -34.57 14.33
C VAL A 642 -18.81 -33.75 13.06
N ILE A 643 -17.63 -33.84 12.43
CA ILE A 643 -17.34 -33.13 11.18
C ILE A 643 -17.82 -33.96 10.00
N PRO A 644 -18.65 -33.43 9.10
CA PRO A 644 -19.08 -34.14 7.90
C PRO A 644 -17.86 -34.57 7.06
N GLU A 645 -17.92 -35.81 6.56
CA GLU A 645 -16.87 -36.37 5.71
C GLU A 645 -16.61 -35.53 4.46
N GLY A 646 -15.42 -35.66 3.88
CA GLY A 646 -14.98 -34.99 2.66
C GLY A 646 -14.48 -33.57 2.95
N ILE A 647 -14.91 -32.59 2.16
CA ILE A 647 -14.38 -31.21 2.16
C ILE A 647 -14.34 -30.54 3.54
N CYS A 648 -15.28 -30.91 4.44
CA CYS A 648 -15.31 -30.35 5.80
C CYS A 648 -14.17 -30.90 6.65
N GLN A 649 -13.88 -32.21 6.55
CA GLN A 649 -12.74 -32.83 7.24
C GLN A 649 -11.42 -32.33 6.69
N ASP A 650 -11.29 -32.18 5.36
CA ASP A 650 -10.10 -31.59 4.72
C ASP A 650 -9.86 -30.16 5.20
N MET A 651 -10.91 -29.37 5.30
CA MET A 651 -10.84 -28.00 5.83
C MET A 651 -10.46 -27.96 7.31
N ALA A 652 -10.99 -28.88 8.09
CA ALA A 652 -10.65 -29.03 9.51
C ALA A 652 -9.18 -29.42 9.66
N MET A 653 -8.71 -30.41 8.88
CA MET A 653 -7.33 -30.86 8.87
C MET A 653 -6.38 -29.73 8.48
N ARG A 654 -6.68 -28.98 7.39
CA ARG A 654 -5.90 -27.79 6.99
C ARG A 654 -5.77 -26.78 8.13
N SER A 655 -6.80 -26.65 8.95
CA SER A 655 -6.83 -25.69 10.07
C SER A 655 -5.94 -26.12 11.25
N THR A 656 -5.57 -27.39 11.35
CA THR A 656 -4.68 -27.92 12.40
C THR A 656 -3.20 -27.83 12.03
N MET A 657 -2.89 -27.64 10.73
CA MET A 657 -1.52 -27.61 10.23
C MET A 657 -0.72 -26.43 10.76
N THR A 658 0.51 -26.69 11.13
CA THR A 658 1.51 -25.67 11.46
C THR A 658 2.17 -25.13 10.20
N ALA A 659 2.71 -23.91 10.26
CA ALA A 659 3.51 -23.36 9.16
C ALA A 659 4.84 -24.14 9.04
N SER A 660 5.29 -24.40 7.81
CA SER A 660 6.61 -24.97 7.57
C SER A 660 7.71 -23.92 7.79
N THR A 661 8.89 -24.38 8.21
CA THR A 661 10.10 -23.58 8.40
C THR A 661 11.26 -24.20 7.63
N ILE A 662 12.23 -23.35 7.24
CA ILE A 662 13.45 -23.81 6.54
C ILE A 662 14.66 -23.50 7.41
N GLY A 663 15.70 -24.32 7.38
CA GLY A 663 16.96 -24.09 8.07
C GLY A 663 18.03 -25.10 7.65
N SER A 664 19.28 -24.87 8.04
CA SER A 664 20.44 -25.63 7.60
C SER A 664 20.58 -27.04 8.20
N THR A 665 19.68 -27.42 9.12
CA THR A 665 19.72 -28.70 9.83
C THR A 665 18.49 -29.54 9.54
N PRO A 666 18.63 -30.90 9.45
CA PRO A 666 17.54 -31.84 9.25
C PRO A 666 16.41 -31.65 10.28
N ARG A 667 15.18 -31.72 9.83
CA ARG A 667 13.96 -31.61 10.65
C ARG A 667 12.78 -32.34 10.01
N PRO A 668 11.89 -32.95 10.83
CA PRO A 668 10.73 -33.65 10.29
C PRO A 668 9.77 -32.73 9.51
N HIS A 669 9.16 -33.28 8.46
CA HIS A 669 8.05 -32.64 7.77
C HIS A 669 6.78 -33.48 7.99
N TYR A 670 5.98 -33.07 8.98
CA TYR A 670 4.91 -33.93 9.49
C TYR A 670 3.87 -34.27 8.43
N SER A 671 3.35 -33.26 7.69
CA SER A 671 2.33 -33.54 6.66
C SER A 671 2.83 -34.40 5.50
N LEU A 672 4.14 -34.49 5.28
CA LEU A 672 4.69 -35.41 4.27
C LEU A 672 5.00 -36.77 4.83
N GLY A 673 4.90 -37.00 6.14
CA GLY A 673 5.29 -38.27 6.77
C GLY A 673 6.79 -38.56 6.67
N LEU A 674 7.64 -37.50 6.60
CA LEU A 674 9.08 -37.64 6.38
C LEU A 674 9.90 -37.11 7.57
N ASN A 675 10.99 -37.85 7.88
CA ASN A 675 11.91 -37.46 8.96
C ASN A 675 12.80 -36.23 8.60
N ALA A 676 13.07 -36.05 7.30
CA ALA A 676 13.74 -34.88 6.75
C ALA A 676 13.27 -34.65 5.31
N TYR A 677 13.28 -33.41 4.87
CA TYR A 677 12.89 -33.07 3.51
C TYR A 677 13.66 -31.84 3.04
N VAL A 678 14.13 -31.85 1.80
CA VAL A 678 14.80 -30.73 1.12
C VAL A 678 14.08 -30.45 -0.20
N GLN A 679 13.71 -29.20 -0.42
CA GLN A 679 13.25 -28.77 -1.75
C GLN A 679 14.43 -28.71 -2.70
N PHE A 680 14.35 -29.43 -3.83
CA PHE A 680 15.43 -29.60 -4.79
C PHE A 680 14.99 -29.55 -6.26
N THR A 681 13.69 -29.74 -6.50
CA THR A 681 13.15 -30.11 -7.80
C THR A 681 12.77 -28.94 -8.69
N SER A 682 12.98 -27.69 -8.26
CA SER A 682 12.57 -26.53 -9.05
C SER A 682 13.58 -25.37 -8.93
N PRO A 683 14.86 -25.57 -9.29
CA PRO A 683 15.91 -24.56 -9.11
C PRO A 683 15.81 -23.37 -10.08
N ILE A 684 15.04 -23.48 -11.18
CA ILE A 684 14.79 -22.34 -12.09
C ILE A 684 13.85 -21.31 -11.42
N ARG A 685 12.95 -21.77 -10.54
CA ARG A 685 11.88 -20.95 -9.99
C ARG A 685 11.87 -20.82 -8.46
N ARG A 686 12.77 -21.48 -7.72
CA ARG A 686 12.93 -21.35 -6.27
C ARG A 686 14.40 -21.25 -5.91
N TYR A 687 14.79 -20.15 -5.27
CA TYR A 687 16.19 -19.92 -4.91
C TYR A 687 16.70 -20.90 -3.84
N THR A 688 15.83 -21.38 -2.94
CA THR A 688 16.20 -22.41 -1.96
C THR A 688 16.65 -23.71 -2.61
N ASP A 689 16.08 -24.08 -3.76
CA ASP A 689 16.49 -25.25 -4.53
C ASP A 689 17.85 -25.02 -5.17
N MET A 690 18.13 -23.79 -5.66
CA MET A 690 19.47 -23.40 -6.12
C MET A 690 20.52 -23.56 -5.05
N LEU A 691 20.24 -23.15 -3.80
CA LEU A 691 21.16 -23.33 -2.67
C LEU A 691 21.50 -24.81 -2.45
N ALA A 692 20.50 -25.69 -2.54
CA ALA A 692 20.71 -27.12 -2.42
C ALA A 692 21.61 -27.67 -3.56
N HIS A 693 21.37 -27.22 -4.82
CA HIS A 693 22.19 -27.58 -5.97
C HIS A 693 23.65 -27.12 -5.78
N TYR A 694 23.91 -25.89 -5.34
CA TYR A 694 25.26 -25.40 -5.09
C TYR A 694 26.02 -26.27 -4.08
N GLN A 695 25.40 -26.59 -2.95
CA GLN A 695 26.00 -27.39 -1.89
C GLN A 695 26.30 -28.82 -2.36
N ILE A 696 25.33 -29.49 -2.97
CA ILE A 696 25.45 -30.88 -3.43
C ILE A 696 26.49 -30.99 -4.55
N LYS A 697 26.47 -30.10 -5.54
CA LYS A 697 27.44 -30.12 -6.65
C LYS A 697 28.88 -29.89 -6.16
N ALA A 698 29.08 -28.94 -5.24
CA ALA A 698 30.40 -28.73 -4.64
C ALA A 698 30.89 -29.99 -3.91
N HIS A 699 30.04 -30.63 -3.11
CA HIS A 699 30.37 -31.89 -2.42
C HIS A 699 30.73 -33.02 -3.40
N LEU A 700 29.94 -33.22 -4.47
CA LEU A 700 30.17 -34.26 -5.46
C LEU A 700 31.49 -34.09 -6.23
N ARG A 701 31.93 -32.83 -6.43
CA ARG A 701 33.24 -32.50 -7.02
C ARG A 701 34.42 -32.61 -6.01
N GLY A 702 34.11 -32.66 -4.71
CA GLY A 702 35.14 -32.57 -3.65
C GLY A 702 35.64 -31.17 -3.46
N ASP A 703 34.90 -30.14 -3.88
CA ASP A 703 35.17 -28.73 -3.67
C ASP A 703 34.78 -28.31 -2.25
N PRO A 704 35.35 -27.20 -1.70
CA PRO A 704 34.79 -26.58 -0.50
C PRO A 704 33.33 -26.20 -0.70
N LEU A 705 32.49 -26.44 0.30
CA LEU A 705 31.09 -26.01 0.25
C LEU A 705 31.01 -24.50 0.11
N PRO A 706 30.16 -23.95 -0.76
CA PRO A 706 29.95 -22.51 -0.93
C PRO A 706 29.49 -21.79 0.34
N PHE A 707 28.69 -22.49 1.17
CA PHE A 707 28.12 -21.92 2.38
C PHE A 707 28.31 -22.88 3.56
N ASP A 708 28.81 -22.38 4.69
CA ASP A 708 28.71 -23.09 5.96
C ASP A 708 27.28 -22.93 6.55
N ALA A 709 26.96 -23.70 7.59
CA ALA A 709 25.60 -23.70 8.15
C ALA A 709 25.13 -22.32 8.63
N PRO A 710 25.93 -21.51 9.35
CA PRO A 710 25.50 -20.16 9.73
C PRO A 710 25.22 -19.23 8.54
N THR A 711 26.11 -19.23 7.53
CA THR A 711 25.91 -18.41 6.31
C THR A 711 24.67 -18.86 5.54
N LEU A 712 24.43 -20.16 5.46
CA LEU A 712 23.25 -20.70 4.81
C LEU A 712 21.95 -20.29 5.55
N ASP A 713 21.94 -20.32 6.89
CA ASP A 713 20.81 -19.88 7.70
C ASP A 713 20.53 -18.37 7.51
N ASP A 714 21.55 -17.51 7.45
CA ASP A 714 21.41 -16.08 7.16
C ASP A 714 20.80 -15.83 5.77
N ILE A 715 21.21 -16.63 4.76
CA ILE A 715 20.63 -16.54 3.40
C ILE A 715 19.17 -16.97 3.42
N ILE A 716 18.85 -18.10 4.07
CA ILE A 716 17.50 -18.66 4.18
C ILE A 716 16.56 -17.66 4.87
N GLU A 717 16.98 -16.98 5.93
CA GLU A 717 16.18 -15.97 6.64
C GLU A 717 15.79 -14.81 5.70
N ASN A 718 16.80 -14.23 5.02
CA ASN A 718 16.58 -13.11 4.07
C ASN A 718 15.67 -13.50 2.90
N VAL A 719 15.91 -14.67 2.29
CA VAL A 719 15.09 -15.24 1.20
C VAL A 719 13.66 -15.52 1.70
N GLY A 720 13.52 -16.01 2.94
CA GLY A 720 12.23 -16.29 3.57
C GLY A 720 11.34 -15.07 3.72
N ASP A 721 11.91 -13.92 4.09
CA ASP A 721 11.20 -12.64 4.18
C ASP A 721 10.68 -12.20 2.82
N THR A 722 11.51 -12.28 1.78
CA THR A 722 11.13 -11.98 0.40
C THR A 722 10.01 -12.89 -0.09
N VAL A 723 10.14 -14.21 0.09
CA VAL A 723 9.09 -15.20 -0.26
C VAL A 723 7.80 -14.89 0.50
N GLY A 724 7.89 -14.50 1.78
CA GLY A 724 6.72 -14.09 2.57
C GLY A 724 6.01 -12.87 1.98
N GLY A 725 6.75 -11.87 1.51
CA GLY A 725 6.21 -10.71 0.77
C GLY A 725 5.55 -11.11 -0.54
N ALA A 726 6.23 -11.94 -1.32
CA ALA A 726 5.79 -12.48 -2.60
C ALA A 726 4.46 -13.24 -2.48
N ILE A 727 4.33 -14.15 -1.52
CA ILE A 727 3.09 -14.91 -1.26
C ILE A 727 1.95 -13.97 -0.87
N ARG A 728 2.20 -12.96 -0.04
CA ARG A 728 1.16 -11.97 0.32
C ARG A 728 0.72 -11.18 -0.91
N SER A 729 1.67 -10.77 -1.77
CA SER A 729 1.35 -10.08 -3.02
C SER A 729 0.48 -10.93 -3.95
N GLN A 730 0.82 -12.21 -4.15
CA GLN A 730 0.00 -13.13 -4.94
C GLN A 730 -1.43 -13.27 -4.38
N ARG A 731 -1.55 -13.49 -3.06
CA ARG A 731 -2.86 -13.63 -2.40
C ARG A 731 -3.73 -12.37 -2.52
N GLU A 732 -3.15 -11.17 -2.35
CA GLU A 732 -3.90 -9.93 -2.52
C GLU A 732 -4.30 -9.71 -3.98
N THR A 733 -3.42 -10.01 -4.93
CA THR A 733 -3.70 -9.93 -6.37
C THR A 733 -4.81 -10.90 -6.78
N THR A 734 -4.75 -12.15 -6.29
CA THR A 734 -5.81 -13.15 -6.55
C THR A 734 -7.17 -12.69 -6.00
N LYS A 735 -7.20 -12.15 -4.77
CA LYS A 735 -8.42 -11.57 -4.19
C LYS A 735 -8.97 -10.41 -5.00
N TYR A 736 -8.09 -9.52 -5.48
CA TYR A 736 -8.47 -8.41 -6.33
C TYR A 736 -9.15 -8.89 -7.61
N TRP A 737 -8.52 -9.80 -8.37
CA TRP A 737 -9.06 -10.30 -9.62
C TRP A 737 -10.31 -11.19 -9.43
N SER A 738 -10.38 -11.92 -8.33
CA SER A 738 -11.62 -12.62 -7.96
C SER A 738 -12.77 -11.64 -7.75
N ALA A 739 -12.53 -10.53 -7.07
CA ALA A 739 -13.56 -9.49 -6.88
C ALA A 739 -13.94 -8.80 -8.21
N VAL A 740 -12.98 -8.60 -9.13
CA VAL A 740 -13.25 -8.11 -10.50
C VAL A 740 -14.12 -9.10 -11.27
N TYR A 741 -13.81 -10.41 -11.20
CA TYR A 741 -14.64 -11.45 -11.82
C TYR A 741 -16.10 -11.38 -11.35
N PHE A 742 -16.31 -11.31 -10.03
CA PHE A 742 -17.66 -11.23 -9.48
C PHE A 742 -18.35 -9.90 -9.81
N ALA A 743 -17.62 -8.78 -9.83
CA ALA A 743 -18.16 -7.47 -10.22
C ALA A 743 -18.68 -7.44 -11.66
N ALA A 744 -18.10 -8.25 -12.55
CA ALA A 744 -18.54 -8.39 -13.94
C ALA A 744 -19.77 -9.32 -14.11
N GLN A 745 -20.20 -10.03 -13.06
CA GLN A 745 -21.34 -10.93 -13.15
C GLN A 745 -22.68 -10.19 -13.18
N PRO A 746 -23.72 -10.76 -13.82
CA PRO A 746 -25.05 -10.19 -13.80
C PRO A 746 -25.56 -9.99 -12.36
N ALA A 747 -26.28 -8.89 -12.15
CA ALA A 747 -26.92 -8.64 -10.85
C ALA A 747 -27.84 -9.81 -10.47
N GLY A 748 -27.62 -10.38 -9.27
CA GLY A 748 -28.39 -11.52 -8.79
C GLY A 748 -27.94 -12.88 -9.32
N ALA A 749 -26.79 -12.99 -9.97
CA ALA A 749 -26.18 -14.27 -10.32
C ALA A 749 -26.06 -15.18 -9.08
N ARG A 750 -26.19 -16.49 -9.28
CA ARG A 750 -26.30 -17.46 -8.19
C ARG A 750 -25.33 -18.60 -8.40
N TRP A 751 -24.78 -19.11 -7.28
CA TRP A 751 -23.94 -20.29 -7.23
C TRP A 751 -24.30 -21.16 -6.06
N ARG A 752 -24.02 -22.44 -6.18
CA ARG A 752 -24.04 -23.39 -5.07
C ARG A 752 -22.72 -23.31 -4.33
N ALA A 753 -22.78 -23.37 -3.01
CA ALA A 753 -21.58 -23.37 -2.18
C ALA A 753 -21.81 -24.22 -0.94
N THR A 754 -20.79 -24.95 -0.53
CA THR A 754 -20.82 -25.83 0.65
C THR A 754 -20.23 -25.09 1.84
N VAL A 755 -20.90 -25.13 3.01
CA VAL A 755 -20.43 -24.55 4.27
C VAL A 755 -19.37 -25.45 4.87
N VAL A 756 -18.12 -25.00 4.91
CA VAL A 756 -16.97 -25.85 5.30
C VAL A 756 -16.38 -25.51 6.67
N LYS A 757 -16.68 -24.32 7.21
CA LYS A 757 -16.19 -23.92 8.54
C LYS A 757 -17.00 -22.78 9.13
N PHE A 758 -17.19 -22.81 10.44
CA PHE A 758 -17.69 -21.67 11.21
C PHE A 758 -16.53 -20.75 11.59
N ILE A 759 -16.62 -19.47 11.25
CA ILE A 759 -15.62 -18.46 11.60
C ILE A 759 -15.98 -17.81 12.95
N ARG A 760 -17.27 -17.46 13.10
CA ARG A 760 -17.79 -16.86 14.34
C ARG A 760 -19.29 -17.13 14.46
N GLY A 761 -19.68 -17.84 15.50
CA GLY A 761 -21.08 -18.30 15.62
C GLY A 761 -21.44 -19.24 14.47
N ASP A 762 -22.72 -19.35 14.19
CA ASP A 762 -23.31 -20.19 13.14
C ASP A 762 -23.80 -19.40 11.92
N ASP A 763 -23.57 -18.07 11.93
CA ASP A 763 -24.00 -17.14 10.89
C ASP A 763 -22.83 -16.55 10.07
N LEU A 764 -21.60 -16.56 10.59
CA LEU A 764 -20.40 -16.16 9.86
C LEU A 764 -19.59 -17.40 9.47
N VAL A 765 -19.73 -17.80 8.23
CA VAL A 765 -19.23 -19.10 7.74
C VAL A 765 -18.23 -18.94 6.60
N LEU A 766 -17.28 -19.86 6.52
CA LEU A 766 -16.46 -20.07 5.33
C LEU A 766 -17.22 -21.04 4.41
N VAL A 767 -17.35 -20.68 3.16
CA VAL A 767 -17.97 -21.51 2.13
C VAL A 767 -17.00 -21.74 0.97
N VAL A 768 -17.17 -22.85 0.27
CA VAL A 768 -16.48 -23.17 -0.99
C VAL A 768 -17.54 -23.30 -2.08
N PHE A 769 -17.34 -22.61 -3.20
CA PHE A 769 -18.24 -22.66 -4.36
C PHE A 769 -18.01 -23.95 -5.13
N ASP A 770 -19.05 -24.77 -5.30
CA ASP A 770 -18.97 -26.12 -5.88
C ASP A 770 -18.35 -26.12 -7.29
N ASP A 771 -18.75 -25.17 -8.16
CA ASP A 771 -18.34 -25.12 -9.57
C ASP A 771 -17.08 -24.25 -9.82
N LEU A 772 -16.58 -23.54 -8.80
CA LEU A 772 -15.48 -22.59 -8.95
C LEU A 772 -14.28 -22.87 -8.05
N GLY A 773 -14.43 -23.71 -7.02
CA GLY A 773 -13.37 -23.89 -6.00
C GLY A 773 -13.04 -22.62 -5.21
N TYR A 774 -13.86 -21.56 -5.33
CA TYR A 774 -13.62 -20.27 -4.69
C TYR A 774 -14.02 -20.28 -3.22
N GLU A 775 -13.09 -19.96 -2.33
CA GLU A 775 -13.32 -19.86 -0.90
C GLU A 775 -13.66 -18.42 -0.51
N THR A 776 -14.71 -18.21 0.29
CA THR A 776 -15.01 -16.90 0.85
C THR A 776 -15.79 -16.98 2.16
N VAL A 777 -15.68 -15.92 2.98
CA VAL A 777 -16.45 -15.80 4.23
C VAL A 777 -17.74 -15.07 3.94
N VAL A 778 -18.87 -15.70 4.32
CA VAL A 778 -20.21 -15.13 4.11
C VAL A 778 -20.90 -14.99 5.46
N LYS A 779 -21.54 -13.82 5.67
CA LYS A 779 -22.45 -13.62 6.77
C LYS A 779 -23.87 -13.98 6.33
N LEU A 780 -24.46 -14.96 7.00
CA LEU A 780 -25.81 -15.47 6.71
C LEU A 780 -26.85 -14.81 7.62
N GLU A 781 -28.06 -14.61 7.14
CA GLU A 781 -29.18 -14.12 7.95
C GLU A 781 -29.77 -15.22 8.85
N GLN A 782 -29.59 -16.48 8.48
CA GLN A 782 -30.03 -17.66 9.23
C GLN A 782 -28.82 -18.56 9.49
N PRO A 783 -28.76 -19.25 10.65
CA PRO A 783 -27.75 -20.26 10.94
C PRO A 783 -27.65 -21.30 9.85
N ALA A 784 -26.40 -21.75 9.59
CA ALA A 784 -26.13 -22.84 8.66
C ALA A 784 -25.68 -24.09 9.42
N ILE A 785 -25.71 -25.21 8.72
CA ILE A 785 -25.18 -26.49 9.19
C ILE A 785 -23.84 -26.73 8.47
N LEU A 786 -22.84 -27.25 9.17
CA LEU A 786 -21.58 -27.65 8.58
C LEU A 786 -21.84 -28.75 7.54
N GLY A 787 -21.24 -28.63 6.35
CA GLY A 787 -21.49 -29.52 5.21
C GLY A 787 -22.77 -29.23 4.41
N GLU A 788 -23.57 -28.24 4.83
CA GLU A 788 -24.76 -27.83 4.10
C GLU A 788 -24.35 -27.14 2.77
N THR A 789 -24.98 -27.57 1.67
CA THR A 789 -24.89 -26.87 0.39
C THR A 789 -26.00 -25.83 0.33
N ILE A 790 -25.63 -24.57 0.18
CA ILE A 790 -26.53 -23.43 0.11
C ILE A 790 -26.41 -22.72 -1.25
N THR A 791 -27.49 -22.05 -1.66
CA THR A 791 -27.46 -21.19 -2.84
C THR A 791 -27.16 -19.75 -2.42
N LEU A 792 -26.07 -19.19 -2.96
CA LEU A 792 -25.64 -17.83 -2.72
C LEU A 792 -25.92 -16.94 -3.93
N ARG A 793 -26.46 -15.75 -3.68
CA ARG A 793 -26.69 -14.70 -4.68
C ARG A 793 -25.68 -13.59 -4.52
N PHE A 794 -25.08 -13.17 -5.62
CA PHE A 794 -24.19 -12.01 -5.67
C PHE A 794 -24.91 -10.72 -5.28
N MET A 795 -24.30 -9.93 -4.42
CA MET A 795 -24.79 -8.66 -3.94
C MET A 795 -23.92 -7.48 -4.40
N SER A 796 -22.62 -7.53 -4.12
CA SER A 796 -21.65 -6.50 -4.50
C SER A 796 -20.23 -7.02 -4.40
N ALA A 797 -19.33 -6.37 -5.10
CA ALA A 797 -17.90 -6.59 -4.97
C ALA A 797 -17.15 -5.25 -4.88
N ASP A 798 -16.09 -5.22 -4.09
CA ASP A 798 -15.11 -4.14 -4.05
C ASP A 798 -13.72 -4.73 -4.33
N PRO A 799 -13.23 -4.60 -5.58
CA PRO A 799 -11.93 -5.16 -5.95
C PRO A 799 -10.77 -4.61 -5.11
N HIS A 800 -10.77 -3.31 -4.79
CA HIS A 800 -9.68 -2.71 -4.03
C HIS A 800 -9.66 -3.11 -2.56
N ALA A 801 -10.82 -3.41 -1.99
CA ALA A 801 -10.92 -4.05 -0.68
C ALA A 801 -10.70 -5.57 -0.75
N GLY A 802 -10.63 -6.16 -1.94
CA GLY A 802 -10.57 -7.61 -2.16
C GLY A 802 -11.76 -8.34 -1.56
N SER A 803 -12.93 -7.72 -1.55
CA SER A 803 -14.12 -8.22 -0.88
C SER A 803 -15.29 -8.43 -1.84
N VAL A 804 -16.02 -9.53 -1.61
CA VAL A 804 -17.23 -9.87 -2.36
C VAL A 804 -18.32 -10.22 -1.36
N ALA A 805 -19.51 -9.66 -1.55
CA ALA A 805 -20.66 -9.88 -0.69
C ALA A 805 -21.68 -10.78 -1.37
N PHE A 806 -22.14 -11.77 -0.63
CA PHE A 806 -23.19 -12.70 -1.06
C PHE A 806 -24.32 -12.74 -0.02
N ALA A 807 -25.52 -13.08 -0.47
CA ALA A 807 -26.65 -13.36 0.39
C ALA A 807 -27.22 -14.78 0.09
N ARG A 808 -27.58 -15.51 1.15
CA ARG A 808 -28.27 -16.81 1.01
C ARG A 808 -29.64 -16.58 0.33
N VAL A 809 -29.97 -17.39 -0.65
CA VAL A 809 -31.31 -17.43 -1.26
C VAL A 809 -32.17 -18.34 -0.42
N ALA A 810 -33.30 -17.87 0.04
CA ALA A 810 -34.32 -18.75 0.66
C ALA A 810 -34.83 -19.74 -0.41
N GLU A 811 -34.84 -21.03 -0.10
CA GLU A 811 -35.44 -22.05 -0.97
C GLU A 811 -36.94 -21.88 -1.10
#